data_0189d5706cf688b4078a28d3e2db45cb
#
_entry.id   0189d5706cf688b4078a28d3e2db45cb
#
_cell.length_a   1.000
_cell.length_b   1.000
_cell.length_c   1.000
_cell.angle_alpha   90.00
_cell.angle_beta   90.00
_cell.angle_gamma   90.00
#
_symmetry.space_group_name_H-M   'P 1'
#
loop_
_entity.id
_entity.type
_entity.pdbx_description
1 polymer ?
#
loop_
_entity_poly.entity_id
_entity_poly.type
_entity_poly.pdbx_seq_one_letter_code
_entity_poly.pdbx_strand_id
1 'polypeptide(L)'
;MAEKQESAYVAAAAAAQQAGGKSPPPKDDDDEEEDESAMLLEAVTKDEWKTIEGALLPARKSVCEMLTRVSTQIRTTGDVQFDDNIGRFLSDMLPEMDGFSDWIYMNHIRPKLESVGLDLPDAGASGAEDKGGKKGGGGGGGKKGGGGGKKGGGGKGEPKISAKVQIKLDNIVRIMQGESAQTSKQKSKQGGLGDKGIGWLEGLQQDRPLTGDAPWELHLAREMSCAGVLVKKPASRSTGFAAIRNLSDAIMTFESQYKLRYDEKAFKKVVESRLLLDARHTLAKVKDAVKFEADECLRSHAHLLSSSDFRKRHAAKFLQPYPTQLSLFKGLLKPGPQLMLLRSPPDTGKTSVAPTLAELFPDQKVVFCCLARRVNLEIAQILYNQGIPFAWVHNNLITCSWLCGLRGASTSTSVEQMNQKLRDGIERQEENKLRIRKRRAPLPLRPPRMFVSDVMSTAWLLKQLDPANTVLMLDEPTMGSDQSSGTAQADDSITGYMVSAMLASPHKAVWCSATLPSRELMPSAVNHWLAKMADVATKDAPAEVHEILSMQLNVGSLLVRSDGRVAAPHHLCTTAAELGDLVKRVRSEPLLLKAYTSQAVVDLSDRLRPKPVQERLAKAKAEIQPINEAFADPSALTHSSIREYAMKVLDALHATGDDDLIKMVCAQDAAGADSKAVFPPFDASKLLTVNARHFMGMTLTVSTKPTAQLEATAEELVGEMPTLKDLSREVELHEAQLERQIASIRKEVEKAAKGSDRMDELMAQRMRELDISVGAQTALKVPEHTIVNSRSHVKHYSAKAGLGEAEVDTVFKAVDPSFFRHMPKQSVFSRVADLVVDDRWKMLLLAGVGAHAPHSAAVNPQGNTSYTNYVSEQLERGELAVCAVTKDFTYGANVPCTSVLIDENFSSNHSANTLRQFIGRVARTGLASFGVAQFEDDTALHKLFMRNDNLEAAVMEATAAAQIERTKAAAA
;
A
#
# COMPACT_ATOMS: atom_id res chain seq x y z
N MET A 1 -22.28 -18.61 -22.24
CA MET A 1 -21.52 -17.71 -23.13
C MET A 1 -20.04 -17.71 -22.82
N ALA A 2 -19.64 -17.76 -21.56
CA ALA A 2 -18.23 -17.91 -21.16
C ALA A 2 -17.60 -19.20 -21.71
N GLU A 3 -18.29 -20.34 -21.60
CA GLU A 3 -17.83 -21.62 -22.16
C GLU A 3 -17.62 -21.62 -23.68
N LYS A 4 -18.37 -20.81 -24.44
CA LYS A 4 -18.15 -20.67 -25.89
C LYS A 4 -16.95 -19.78 -26.23
N GLN A 5 -16.58 -18.83 -25.35
CA GLN A 5 -15.40 -18.00 -25.54
C GLN A 5 -14.12 -18.73 -25.10
N GLU A 6 -14.16 -19.52 -24.03
CA GLU A 6 -13.07 -20.44 -23.67
C GLU A 6 -12.81 -21.48 -24.76
N SER A 7 -13.86 -22.06 -25.32
CA SER A 7 -13.76 -23.01 -26.44
C SER A 7 -13.15 -22.36 -27.69
N ALA A 8 -13.41 -21.09 -27.96
CA ALA A 8 -12.80 -20.36 -29.08
C ALA A 8 -11.31 -20.08 -28.86
N TYR A 9 -10.91 -19.79 -27.60
CA TYR A 9 -9.52 -19.54 -27.25
C TYR A 9 -8.69 -20.84 -27.31
N VAL A 10 -9.23 -21.96 -26.84
CA VAL A 10 -8.62 -23.29 -26.91
C VAL A 10 -8.54 -23.79 -28.37
N ALA A 11 -9.58 -23.53 -29.19
CA ALA A 11 -9.58 -23.89 -30.61
C ALA A 11 -8.54 -23.07 -31.40
N ALA A 12 -8.33 -21.80 -31.08
CA ALA A 12 -7.28 -20.98 -31.68
C ALA A 12 -5.86 -21.47 -31.33
N ALA A 13 -5.65 -21.89 -30.09
CA ALA A 13 -4.37 -22.46 -29.66
C ALA A 13 -4.06 -23.82 -30.29
N ALA A 14 -5.09 -24.68 -30.47
CA ALA A 14 -4.95 -25.97 -31.15
C ALA A 14 -4.70 -25.81 -32.66
N ALA A 15 -5.32 -24.80 -33.30
CA ALA A 15 -5.09 -24.49 -34.72
C ALA A 15 -3.65 -23.98 -34.98
N ALA A 16 -3.08 -23.23 -34.04
CA ALA A 16 -1.68 -22.78 -34.15
C ALA A 16 -0.66 -23.93 -34.05
N GLN A 17 -0.98 -25.01 -33.31
CA GLN A 17 -0.12 -26.22 -33.24
C GLN A 17 -0.11 -27.07 -34.52
N GLN A 18 -1.14 -27.01 -35.37
CA GLN A 18 -1.22 -27.77 -36.62
C GLN A 18 -0.61 -27.08 -37.84
N ALA A 19 -0.28 -25.80 -37.74
CA ALA A 19 0.29 -25.01 -38.85
C ALA A 19 1.82 -25.04 -38.95
N GLY A 20 2.49 -25.96 -38.26
CA GLY A 20 3.92 -26.17 -38.35
C GLY A 20 4.40 -26.91 -39.63
N GLY A 21 4.62 -26.19 -40.70
CA GLY A 21 5.28 -26.78 -41.89
C GLY A 21 5.24 -25.94 -43.15
N LYS A 22 6.28 -25.18 -43.36
CA LYS A 22 6.99 -24.77 -44.60
C LYS A 22 7.27 -23.26 -44.64
N SER A 23 8.55 -22.93 -44.61
CA SER A 23 9.07 -21.58 -44.85
C SER A 23 8.85 -21.16 -46.30
N PRO A 24 8.39 -19.98 -46.62
CA PRO A 24 8.44 -19.37 -47.94
C PRO A 24 9.81 -18.70 -48.20
N PRO A 25 10.21 -18.49 -49.45
CA PRO A 25 11.48 -17.90 -49.86
C PRO A 25 11.51 -16.37 -49.60
N PRO A 26 12.72 -15.75 -49.55
CA PRO A 26 12.86 -14.33 -49.26
C PRO A 26 12.28 -13.47 -50.40
N LYS A 27 11.53 -12.45 -50.02
CA LYS A 27 11.11 -11.34 -50.86
C LYS A 27 11.76 -10.04 -50.39
N ASP A 28 12.10 -9.25 -51.40
CA ASP A 28 12.78 -7.96 -51.33
C ASP A 28 11.95 -6.90 -50.63
N ASP A 29 12.66 -5.91 -50.10
CA ASP A 29 12.16 -4.71 -49.40
C ASP A 29 11.09 -3.94 -50.23
N ASP A 30 9.99 -3.68 -49.57
CA ASP A 30 9.18 -2.45 -49.53
C ASP A 30 7.72 -2.83 -49.13
N ASP A 31 7.20 -2.15 -48.17
CA ASP A 31 5.85 -2.19 -47.54
C ASP A 31 5.83 -2.92 -46.18
N GLU A 32 6.10 -2.12 -45.12
CA GLU A 32 5.75 -2.44 -43.74
C GLU A 32 4.22 -2.36 -43.54
N GLU A 33 3.47 -3.33 -44.08
CA GLU A 33 2.19 -3.71 -43.52
C GLU A 33 2.51 -4.57 -42.27
N GLU A 34 2.57 -3.98 -41.11
CA GLU A 34 2.67 -4.70 -39.83
C GLU A 34 1.50 -5.70 -39.75
N ASP A 35 1.84 -6.99 -39.85
CA ASP A 35 0.88 -8.09 -39.77
C ASP A 35 0.24 -8.10 -38.34
N GLU A 36 -0.97 -7.55 -38.22
CA GLU A 36 -1.75 -7.49 -36.97
C GLU A 36 -1.94 -8.88 -36.33
N SER A 37 -1.83 -9.97 -37.08
CA SER A 37 -1.88 -11.33 -36.60
C SER A 37 -0.63 -11.75 -35.80
N ALA A 38 0.51 -11.11 -36.04
CA ALA A 38 1.75 -11.36 -35.29
C ALA A 38 1.72 -10.74 -33.87
N MET A 39 0.94 -9.69 -33.64
CA MET A 39 0.76 -9.05 -32.33
C MET A 39 0.09 -9.98 -31.29
N LEU A 40 -0.74 -10.91 -31.72
CA LEU A 40 -1.41 -11.88 -30.83
C LEU A 40 -0.51 -13.01 -30.34
N LEU A 41 0.69 -13.16 -30.91
CA LEU A 41 1.64 -14.23 -30.56
C LEU A 41 2.83 -13.77 -29.71
N GLU A 42 2.96 -12.49 -29.42
CA GLU A 42 4.03 -12.01 -28.54
C GLU A 42 3.74 -12.40 -27.08
N ALA A 43 4.70 -13.08 -26.44
CA ALA A 43 4.60 -13.46 -25.03
C ALA A 43 4.47 -12.25 -24.10
N VAL A 44 5.02 -11.11 -24.50
CA VAL A 44 4.91 -9.79 -23.84
C VAL A 44 4.79 -8.73 -24.92
N THR A 45 3.73 -7.94 -24.91
CA THR A 45 3.51 -6.87 -25.89
C THR A 45 4.48 -5.70 -25.72
N LYS A 46 4.65 -4.85 -26.75
CA LYS A 46 5.50 -3.65 -26.69
C LYS A 46 5.06 -2.70 -25.54
N ASP A 47 3.76 -2.56 -25.30
CA ASP A 47 3.24 -1.69 -24.23
C ASP A 47 3.44 -2.30 -22.84
N GLU A 48 3.34 -3.62 -22.71
CA GLU A 48 3.70 -4.33 -21.48
C GLU A 48 5.19 -4.18 -21.17
N TRP A 49 6.07 -4.26 -22.18
CA TRP A 49 7.49 -3.96 -21.99
C TRP A 49 7.74 -2.54 -21.51
N LYS A 50 7.04 -1.53 -22.05
CA LYS A 50 7.11 -0.15 -21.51
C LYS A 50 6.69 -0.07 -20.05
N THR A 51 5.67 -0.85 -19.67
CA THR A 51 5.23 -0.95 -18.26
C THR A 51 6.32 -1.59 -17.38
N ILE A 52 6.92 -2.68 -17.83
CA ILE A 52 8.02 -3.38 -17.12
C ILE A 52 9.24 -2.46 -16.96
N GLU A 53 9.58 -1.67 -17.99
CA GLU A 53 10.70 -0.72 -17.96
C GLU A 53 10.39 0.56 -17.19
N GLY A 54 9.13 0.78 -16.85
CA GLY A 54 8.68 1.92 -16.06
C GLY A 54 9.27 1.95 -14.64
N ALA A 55 9.40 3.15 -14.07
CA ALA A 55 9.87 3.33 -12.71
C ALA A 55 8.85 2.81 -11.68
N LEU A 56 9.34 2.16 -10.62
CA LEU A 56 8.50 1.77 -9.49
C LEU A 56 7.98 2.99 -8.72
N LEU A 57 6.77 2.89 -8.23
CA LEU A 57 6.26 3.85 -7.26
C LEU A 57 7.15 3.89 -6.01
N PRO A 58 7.40 5.07 -5.40
CA PRO A 58 8.32 5.20 -4.27
C PRO A 58 8.03 4.26 -3.11
N ALA A 59 6.76 4.08 -2.74
CA ALA A 59 6.35 3.18 -1.67
C ALA A 59 6.70 1.71 -1.97
N ARG A 60 6.48 1.26 -3.22
CA ARG A 60 6.81 -0.10 -3.66
C ARG A 60 8.32 -0.32 -3.68
N LYS A 61 9.07 0.63 -4.22
CA LYS A 61 10.54 0.61 -4.21
C LYS A 61 11.08 0.42 -2.79
N SER A 62 10.54 1.18 -1.83
CA SER A 62 10.93 1.09 -0.42
C SER A 62 10.68 -0.29 0.20
N VAL A 63 9.55 -0.92 -0.10
CA VAL A 63 9.25 -2.29 0.37
C VAL A 63 10.23 -3.29 -0.23
N CYS A 64 10.51 -3.21 -1.54
CA CYS A 64 11.44 -4.12 -2.22
C CYS A 64 12.87 -3.97 -1.66
N GLU A 65 13.36 -2.76 -1.44
CA GLU A 65 14.67 -2.48 -0.86
C GLU A 65 14.78 -3.06 0.56
N MET A 66 13.75 -2.90 1.38
CA MET A 66 13.68 -3.47 2.72
C MET A 66 13.75 -5.01 2.68
N LEU A 67 12.91 -5.65 1.88
CA LEU A 67 12.85 -7.11 1.79
C LEU A 67 14.15 -7.70 1.22
N THR A 68 14.76 -7.07 0.21
CA THR A 68 16.08 -7.47 -0.34
C THR A 68 17.15 -7.44 0.74
N ARG A 69 17.21 -6.38 1.53
CA ARG A 69 18.14 -6.26 2.66
C ARG A 69 17.92 -7.36 3.69
N VAL A 70 16.67 -7.57 4.10
CA VAL A 70 16.29 -8.59 5.08
C VAL A 70 16.63 -10.00 4.60
N SER A 71 16.31 -10.34 3.36
CA SER A 71 16.61 -11.66 2.80
C SER A 71 18.12 -11.92 2.73
N THR A 72 18.91 -10.91 2.35
CA THR A 72 20.38 -11.01 2.35
C THR A 72 20.94 -11.21 3.76
N GLN A 73 20.44 -10.47 4.76
CA GLN A 73 20.85 -10.62 6.15
C GLN A 73 20.53 -12.02 6.69
N ILE A 74 19.31 -12.50 6.53
CA ILE A 74 18.91 -13.85 6.99
C ILE A 74 19.79 -14.92 6.32
N ARG A 75 20.06 -14.80 5.03
CA ARG A 75 20.93 -15.74 4.30
C ARG A 75 22.36 -15.77 4.84
N THR A 76 22.92 -14.61 5.20
CA THR A 76 24.34 -14.49 5.60
C THR A 76 24.56 -14.70 7.08
N THR A 77 23.62 -14.33 7.95
CA THR A 77 23.78 -14.33 9.41
C THR A 77 22.80 -15.28 10.14
N GLY A 78 21.82 -15.84 9.41
CA GLY A 78 20.75 -16.66 10.01
C GLY A 78 19.64 -15.84 10.67
N ASP A 79 19.84 -14.54 10.88
CA ASP A 79 18.85 -13.65 11.49
C ASP A 79 18.90 -12.24 10.90
N VAL A 80 17.86 -11.43 11.22
CA VAL A 80 17.85 -10.01 10.83
C VAL A 80 18.69 -9.23 11.84
N GLN A 81 19.75 -8.63 11.32
CA GLN A 81 20.46 -7.58 12.04
C GLN A 81 19.86 -6.24 11.62
N PHE A 82 19.40 -5.47 12.59
CA PHE A 82 18.96 -4.12 12.30
C PHE A 82 20.17 -3.29 11.88
N ASP A 83 20.09 -2.68 10.69
CA ASP A 83 21.15 -1.83 10.18
C ASP A 83 21.38 -0.68 11.17
N ASP A 84 22.63 -0.52 11.63
CA ASP A 84 23.03 0.56 12.52
C ASP A 84 22.74 1.96 11.95
N ASN A 85 22.48 2.04 10.64
CA ASN A 85 22.11 3.28 9.96
C ASN A 85 20.65 3.71 10.15
N ILE A 86 19.78 2.83 10.67
CA ILE A 86 18.36 3.20 10.87
C ILE A 86 18.21 3.82 12.26
N GLY A 87 17.86 5.11 12.32
CA GLY A 87 17.64 5.83 13.59
C GLY A 87 18.91 5.95 14.42
N ARG A 88 19.92 6.57 13.86
CA ARG A 88 21.10 6.98 14.62
C ARG A 88 20.73 8.10 15.57
N PHE A 89 21.25 8.00 16.79
CA PHE A 89 21.28 9.15 17.70
C PHE A 89 22.11 10.26 17.11
N LEU A 90 21.85 11.50 17.53
CA LEU A 90 22.71 12.62 17.19
C LEU A 90 24.18 12.37 17.60
N SER A 91 24.43 11.59 18.65
CA SER A 91 25.76 11.12 19.05
C SER A 91 26.44 10.25 17.99
N ASP A 92 25.69 9.43 17.25
CA ASP A 92 26.29 8.59 16.20
C ASP A 92 26.67 9.43 14.98
N MET A 93 25.99 10.54 14.75
CA MET A 93 26.43 11.51 13.73
C MET A 93 27.71 12.25 14.13
N LEU A 94 28.02 12.26 15.41
CA LEU A 94 29.16 12.97 16.02
C LEU A 94 29.89 12.06 17.01
N PRO A 95 30.47 10.94 16.55
CA PRO A 95 31.05 9.89 17.41
C PRO A 95 32.25 10.34 18.27
N GLU A 96 32.72 11.54 18.06
CA GLU A 96 33.87 12.14 18.80
C GLU A 96 33.49 12.56 20.23
N MET A 97 32.19 12.54 20.58
CA MET A 97 31.69 13.08 21.84
C MET A 97 30.67 12.11 22.49
N ASP A 98 31.12 11.35 23.44
CA ASP A 98 30.28 10.42 24.22
C ASP A 98 29.16 11.18 24.95
N GLY A 99 27.89 10.71 24.81
CA GLY A 99 26.71 11.38 25.38
C GLY A 99 26.30 12.70 24.69
N PHE A 100 26.76 12.96 23.47
CA PHE A 100 26.59 14.24 22.78
C PHE A 100 25.15 14.49 22.24
N SER A 101 24.34 13.48 22.10
CA SER A 101 22.95 13.65 21.60
C SER A 101 22.09 14.50 22.56
N ASP A 102 22.15 14.24 23.86
CA ASP A 102 21.44 15.05 24.87
C ASP A 102 22.03 16.48 24.93
N TRP A 103 23.34 16.63 24.76
CA TRP A 103 23.97 17.94 24.71
C TRP A 103 23.50 18.73 23.49
N ILE A 104 23.43 18.14 22.29
CA ILE A 104 22.91 18.80 21.09
C ILE A 104 21.47 19.19 21.30
N TYR A 105 20.65 18.27 21.81
CA TYR A 105 19.26 18.54 22.06
C TYR A 105 19.12 19.72 23.04
N MET A 106 19.76 19.68 24.20
CA MET A 106 19.64 20.69 25.23
C MET A 106 20.17 22.06 24.82
N ASN A 107 21.26 22.14 24.04
CA ASN A 107 21.93 23.41 23.75
C ASN A 107 21.58 23.99 22.36
N HIS A 108 21.11 23.17 21.41
CA HIS A 108 20.86 23.61 20.04
C HIS A 108 19.41 23.40 19.56
N ILE A 109 18.74 22.34 19.99
CA ILE A 109 17.39 22.03 19.53
C ILE A 109 16.34 22.58 20.50
N ARG A 110 16.41 22.18 21.76
CA ARG A 110 15.48 22.60 22.81
C ARG A 110 15.27 24.10 22.94
N PRO A 111 16.31 24.96 22.97
CA PRO A 111 16.14 26.40 23.03
C PRO A 111 15.34 26.96 21.86
N LYS A 112 15.45 26.32 20.68
CA LYS A 112 14.70 26.74 19.50
C LYS A 112 13.25 26.30 19.59
N LEU A 113 12.96 25.11 20.13
CA LEU A 113 11.59 24.65 20.42
C LEU A 113 10.91 25.59 21.43
N GLU A 114 11.63 26.00 22.48
CA GLU A 114 11.17 26.99 23.47
C GLU A 114 10.92 28.36 22.81
N SER A 115 11.77 28.78 21.87
CA SER A 115 11.62 30.08 21.19
C SER A 115 10.37 30.17 20.31
N VAL A 116 9.89 29.07 19.74
CA VAL A 116 8.60 29.02 19.07
C VAL A 116 7.44 28.84 20.05
N GLY A 117 7.79 28.82 21.35
CA GLY A 117 6.82 28.82 22.41
C GLY A 117 6.30 27.50 22.87
N LEU A 118 7.06 26.40 22.63
CA LEU A 118 6.81 25.16 23.36
C LEU A 118 7.12 25.43 24.85
N ASP A 119 6.15 25.11 25.68
CA ASP A 119 6.30 25.16 27.13
C ASP A 119 6.82 23.80 27.60
N LEU A 120 8.14 23.67 27.71
CA LEU A 120 8.84 22.45 28.13
C LEU A 120 9.19 22.54 29.64
N PRO A 121 9.16 21.40 30.37
CA PRO A 121 9.45 21.40 31.79
C PRO A 121 10.89 21.79 32.08
N ASP A 122 11.12 22.47 33.24
CA ASP A 122 12.45 22.96 33.64
C ASP A 122 13.51 21.83 33.61
N ALA A 123 14.73 22.16 33.15
CA ALA A 123 15.83 21.23 32.97
C ALA A 123 16.31 20.52 34.26
N GLY A 124 15.86 21.02 35.44
CA GLY A 124 16.21 20.46 36.76
C GLY A 124 15.23 19.47 37.36
N ALA A 125 14.09 19.20 36.70
CA ALA A 125 13.01 18.36 37.23
C ALA A 125 13.13 16.88 36.83
N SER A 126 14.33 16.30 36.87
CA SER A 126 14.50 14.86 36.70
C SER A 126 14.46 14.16 38.04
N GLY A 127 13.36 13.49 38.36
CA GLY A 127 13.26 12.51 39.43
C GLY A 127 12.52 12.94 40.67
N ALA A 128 11.20 13.13 40.58
CA ALA A 128 10.32 12.95 41.73
C ALA A 128 9.03 12.29 41.27
N GLU A 129 8.91 11.00 41.55
CA GLU A 129 7.63 10.29 41.53
C GLU A 129 6.60 11.03 42.37
N ASP A 130 5.43 11.19 41.84
CA ASP A 130 4.24 11.77 42.47
C ASP A 130 3.88 10.95 43.73
N LYS A 131 4.35 11.41 44.89
CA LYS A 131 3.81 11.04 46.15
C LYS A 131 2.96 12.18 46.69
N GLY A 132 1.67 12.09 46.51
CA GLY A 132 0.70 13.01 46.97
C GLY A 132 0.86 13.31 48.48
N GLY A 133 0.75 14.57 48.86
CA GLY A 133 0.68 14.97 50.27
C GLY A 133 0.69 16.46 50.54
N LYS A 134 -0.52 17.03 50.68
CA LYS A 134 -0.95 18.11 51.58
C LYS A 134 -0.11 19.37 51.82
N LYS A 135 -0.76 20.49 51.41
CA LYS A 135 -0.98 21.79 52.11
C LYS A 135 -0.01 22.23 53.22
N GLY A 136 0.49 23.46 53.03
CA GLY A 136 0.95 24.30 54.14
C GLY A 136 1.37 25.69 53.58
N GLY A 137 0.57 26.69 53.88
CA GLY A 137 0.76 28.08 53.43
C GLY A 137 1.75 28.86 54.28
N GLY A 138 2.09 30.08 53.89
CA GLY A 138 2.79 31.11 54.63
C GLY A 138 3.80 31.88 53.76
N GLY A 139 3.55 32.89 53.28
CA GLY A 139 3.57 34.30 53.43
C GLY A 139 4.94 34.98 53.72
N GLY A 140 5.21 36.08 53.02
CA GLY A 140 6.19 37.11 53.38
C GLY A 140 7.35 37.24 52.34
N GLY A 141 7.43 38.18 51.48
CA GLY A 141 7.63 39.60 51.65
C GLY A 141 9.08 40.02 51.83
N GLY A 142 9.70 40.73 50.87
CA GLY A 142 10.83 41.59 51.25
C GLY A 142 11.98 41.79 50.26
N LYS A 143 11.88 42.81 49.50
CA LYS A 143 12.85 43.86 49.10
C LYS A 143 14.30 43.57 48.82
N LYS A 144 14.68 44.05 47.59
CA LYS A 144 15.78 44.94 47.19
C LYS A 144 17.12 44.96 47.94
N GLY A 145 18.17 44.89 47.17
CA GLY A 145 19.48 45.41 47.56
C GLY A 145 20.53 45.05 46.52
N GLY A 146 20.99 46.04 45.77
CA GLY A 146 22.05 45.96 44.80
C GLY A 146 23.44 45.94 45.45
N GLY A 147 24.43 45.65 44.64
CA GLY A 147 25.81 45.82 45.00
C GLY A 147 26.75 44.96 44.15
N GLY A 148 27.52 45.62 43.33
CA GLY A 148 28.52 45.01 42.41
C GLY A 148 29.70 44.38 43.17
N GLY A 149 30.29 43.41 42.49
CA GLY A 149 31.52 42.74 42.91
C GLY A 149 32.06 41.83 41.85
N LYS A 150 32.97 42.37 41.02
CA LYS A 150 33.86 41.55 40.19
C LYS A 150 34.68 40.62 41.07
N LYS A 151 34.65 39.30 40.79
CA LYS A 151 35.88 38.44 40.81
C LYS A 151 35.56 37.05 40.29
N GLY A 152 36.26 36.71 39.23
CA GLY A 152 36.90 35.52 38.81
C GLY A 152 36.48 34.17 39.46
N GLY A 153 35.66 33.40 38.77
CA GLY A 153 35.51 31.97 39.03
C GLY A 153 35.49 31.30 37.67
N GLY A 154 36.47 30.43 37.42
CA GLY A 154 36.70 29.78 36.13
C GLY A 154 35.44 29.06 35.63
N GLY A 155 34.78 29.65 34.68
CA GLY A 155 33.79 28.99 33.87
C GLY A 155 34.51 27.85 33.14
N LYS A 156 34.03 26.62 33.30
CA LYS A 156 34.32 25.55 32.38
C LYS A 156 33.94 26.08 30.98
N GLY A 157 34.96 26.43 30.21
CA GLY A 157 34.76 27.00 28.86
C GLY A 157 33.87 26.05 28.09
N GLU A 158 32.89 26.64 27.41
CA GLU A 158 32.12 25.90 26.41
C GLU A 158 33.08 25.07 25.55
N PRO A 159 32.82 23.78 25.33
CA PRO A 159 33.71 22.98 24.53
C PRO A 159 33.84 23.65 23.15
N LYS A 160 35.07 24.05 22.77
CA LYS A 160 35.34 24.66 21.47
C LYS A 160 34.97 23.63 20.41
N ILE A 161 33.81 23.82 19.81
CA ILE A 161 33.30 22.96 18.74
C ILE A 161 34.27 23.05 17.56
N SER A 162 34.82 21.93 17.13
CA SER A 162 35.72 21.90 15.98
C SER A 162 34.96 22.33 14.70
N ALA A 163 35.64 22.90 13.73
CA ALA A 163 35.00 23.29 12.46
C ALA A 163 34.29 22.11 11.76
N LYS A 164 34.79 20.91 11.97
CA LYS A 164 34.18 19.64 11.44
C LYS A 164 32.85 19.34 12.12
N VAL A 165 32.77 19.53 13.44
CA VAL A 165 31.54 19.36 14.22
C VAL A 165 30.52 20.44 13.86
N GLN A 166 30.93 21.67 13.68
CA GLN A 166 30.07 22.78 13.25
C GLN A 166 29.44 22.51 11.87
N ILE A 167 30.21 21.93 10.92
CA ILE A 167 29.66 21.51 9.60
C ILE A 167 28.57 20.45 9.75
N LYS A 168 28.77 19.47 10.64
CA LYS A 168 27.77 18.42 10.89
C LYS A 168 26.50 19.00 11.53
N LEU A 169 26.61 19.91 12.50
CA LEU A 169 25.48 20.65 13.10
C LEU A 169 24.69 21.44 12.06
N ASP A 170 25.39 22.17 11.19
CA ASP A 170 24.76 22.93 10.11
C ASP A 170 24.02 22.02 9.14
N ASN A 171 24.57 20.83 8.88
CA ASN A 171 23.90 19.84 8.04
C ASN A 171 22.65 19.23 8.73
N ILE A 172 22.67 19.02 10.04
CA ILE A 172 21.50 18.63 10.82
C ILE A 172 20.39 19.67 10.65
N VAL A 173 20.69 20.94 10.83
CA VAL A 173 19.75 22.05 10.64
C VAL A 173 19.17 22.06 9.23
N ARG A 174 19.98 21.83 8.19
CA ARG A 174 19.52 21.75 6.79
C ARG A 174 18.59 20.58 6.56
N ILE A 175 18.94 19.39 7.11
CA ILE A 175 18.09 18.20 7.04
C ILE A 175 16.73 18.49 7.69
N MET A 176 16.72 19.19 8.84
CA MET A 176 15.48 19.61 9.50
C MET A 176 14.64 20.57 8.64
N GLN A 177 15.28 21.37 7.79
CA GLN A 177 14.60 22.26 6.84
C GLN A 177 14.14 21.55 5.56
N GLY A 178 14.42 20.26 5.42
CA GLY A 178 14.13 19.49 4.20
C GLY A 178 15.14 19.74 3.07
N GLU A 179 16.31 20.32 3.39
CA GLU A 179 17.40 20.51 2.44
C GLU A 179 18.39 19.33 2.48
N SER A 180 19.07 19.08 1.36
CA SER A 180 20.13 18.07 1.30
C SER A 180 21.37 18.49 2.10
N ALA A 181 22.02 17.54 2.77
CA ALA A 181 23.30 17.78 3.45
C ALA A 181 24.38 18.20 2.45
N GLN A 182 25.18 19.21 2.82
CA GLN A 182 26.25 19.72 1.98
C GLN A 182 27.60 19.09 2.35
N THR A 183 28.41 18.81 1.33
CA THR A 183 29.80 18.39 1.54
C THR A 183 30.70 19.56 1.86
N SER A 184 31.85 19.31 2.52
CA SER A 184 32.84 20.33 2.90
C SER A 184 33.36 21.17 1.72
N LYS A 185 33.32 20.65 0.49
CA LYS A 185 33.75 21.38 -0.71
C LYS A 185 32.73 22.42 -1.20
N GLN A 186 31.47 22.31 -0.85
CA GLN A 186 30.41 23.23 -1.26
C GLN A 186 30.33 24.47 -0.35
N LYS A 187 30.87 24.40 0.87
CA LYS A 187 30.84 25.48 1.86
C LYS A 187 31.78 26.69 1.57
N SER A 188 32.83 26.51 0.76
CA SER A 188 33.77 27.58 0.50
C SER A 188 33.20 28.72 -0.37
N LYS A 189 31.98 28.55 -0.93
CA LYS A 189 31.35 29.55 -1.82
C LYS A 189 30.09 30.23 -1.26
N GLN A 190 29.52 29.75 -0.15
CA GLN A 190 28.38 30.41 0.48
C GLN A 190 28.70 30.66 1.94
N GLY A 191 28.59 31.91 2.37
CA GLY A 191 28.77 32.31 3.76
C GLY A 191 27.96 31.43 4.71
N GLY A 192 28.58 31.10 5.86
CA GLY A 192 27.95 30.21 6.84
C GLY A 192 26.53 30.65 7.17
N LEU A 193 25.69 29.69 7.52
CA LEU A 193 24.37 29.93 8.11
C LEU A 193 24.55 30.56 9.50
N GLY A 194 25.07 31.81 9.51
CA GLY A 194 25.08 32.63 10.71
C GLY A 194 23.63 32.98 11.00
N ASP A 195 23.22 32.73 12.20
CA ASP A 195 22.11 33.33 12.99
C ASP A 195 20.89 33.91 12.22
N LYS A 196 20.53 33.35 11.09
CA LYS A 196 19.21 33.55 10.48
C LYS A 196 18.22 32.78 11.32
N GLY A 197 17.80 33.42 12.40
CA GLY A 197 16.93 32.86 13.37
C GLY A 197 15.62 32.31 12.75
N ILE A 198 15.13 31.22 13.35
CA ILE A 198 13.75 30.76 13.34
C ILE A 198 13.22 30.16 12.01
N GLY A 199 13.78 30.49 10.84
CA GLY A 199 13.26 29.95 9.54
C GLY A 199 13.28 28.44 9.43
N TRP A 200 14.09 27.73 10.19
CA TRP A 200 14.10 26.29 10.19
C TRP A 200 12.93 25.68 10.96
N LEU A 201 12.40 26.34 11.98
CA LEU A 201 11.20 25.91 12.71
C LEU A 201 9.92 26.21 11.92
N GLU A 202 9.89 27.30 11.14
CA GLU A 202 8.82 27.52 10.16
C GLU A 202 8.83 26.41 9.09
N GLY A 203 10.02 25.94 8.67
CA GLY A 203 10.17 24.78 7.81
C GLY A 203 9.71 23.47 8.46
N LEU A 204 9.81 23.31 9.79
CA LEU A 204 9.25 22.15 10.52
C LEU A 204 7.73 22.17 10.57
N GLN A 205 7.12 23.37 10.59
CA GLN A 205 5.66 23.54 10.58
C GLN A 205 5.05 23.34 9.18
N GLN A 206 5.86 23.46 8.13
CA GLN A 206 5.43 23.11 6.78
C GLN A 206 5.46 21.59 6.62
N ASP A 207 4.51 21.05 5.92
CA ASP A 207 4.33 19.60 5.70
C ASP A 207 5.39 19.02 4.72
N ARG A 208 6.66 19.38 4.93
CA ARG A 208 7.79 18.89 4.13
C ARG A 208 8.37 17.64 4.77
N PRO A 209 8.45 16.52 4.04
CA PRO A 209 9.09 15.31 4.54
C PRO A 209 10.56 15.57 4.84
N LEU A 210 11.04 15.06 5.97
CA LEU A 210 12.48 15.01 6.24
C LEU A 210 13.13 13.97 5.31
N THR A 211 14.41 14.17 4.98
CA THR A 211 15.13 13.18 4.16
C THR A 211 15.26 11.85 4.92
N GLY A 212 15.28 10.73 4.19
CA GLY A 212 15.41 9.40 4.80
C GLY A 212 16.70 9.18 5.59
N ASP A 213 17.66 10.12 5.54
CA ASP A 213 18.93 10.09 6.27
C ASP A 213 18.88 10.86 7.60
N ALA A 214 17.75 11.51 7.90
CA ALA A 214 17.61 12.26 9.14
C ALA A 214 17.56 11.32 10.36
N PRO A 215 18.24 11.66 11.47
CA PRO A 215 18.13 10.90 12.72
C PRO A 215 16.72 10.92 13.31
N TRP A 216 16.38 9.90 14.08
CA TRP A 216 15.08 9.79 14.72
C TRP A 216 14.74 10.93 15.66
N GLU A 217 15.74 11.46 16.35
CA GLU A 217 15.59 12.60 17.25
C GLU A 217 15.07 13.85 16.51
N LEU A 218 15.48 14.05 15.28
CA LEU A 218 15.00 15.17 14.48
C LEU A 218 13.53 14.97 14.07
N HIS A 219 13.12 13.74 13.78
CA HIS A 219 11.73 13.43 13.48
C HIS A 219 10.83 13.68 14.70
N LEU A 220 11.28 13.20 15.87
CA LEU A 220 10.55 13.42 17.11
C LEU A 220 10.47 14.91 17.48
N ALA A 221 11.57 15.65 17.37
CA ALA A 221 11.60 17.09 17.60
C ALA A 221 10.66 17.86 16.65
N ARG A 222 10.56 17.43 15.39
CA ARG A 222 9.62 18.01 14.43
C ARG A 222 8.18 17.81 14.84
N GLU A 223 7.77 16.56 15.15
CA GLU A 223 6.39 16.28 15.54
C GLU A 223 6.04 16.99 16.87
N MET A 224 6.98 17.10 17.79
CA MET A 224 6.83 17.95 18.99
C MET A 224 6.57 19.41 18.62
N SER A 225 7.32 19.97 17.68
CA SER A 225 7.14 21.37 17.26
C SER A 225 5.78 21.60 16.63
N CYS A 226 5.36 20.71 15.71
CA CYS A 226 4.04 20.77 15.07
C CYS A 226 2.90 20.67 16.11
N ALA A 227 2.99 19.73 17.03
CA ALA A 227 2.00 19.54 18.08
C ALA A 227 1.96 20.69 19.08
N GLY A 228 3.13 21.19 19.48
CA GLY A 228 3.26 22.28 20.47
C GLY A 228 2.64 23.62 20.03
N VAL A 229 2.68 23.91 18.72
CA VAL A 229 2.02 25.11 18.16
C VAL A 229 0.50 25.11 18.41
N LEU A 230 -0.13 23.94 18.39
CA LEU A 230 -1.57 23.79 18.57
C LEU A 230 -2.03 24.08 20.00
N VAL A 231 -1.15 23.95 20.99
CA VAL A 231 -1.44 24.34 22.38
C VAL A 231 -1.75 25.83 22.49
N LYS A 232 -1.12 26.66 21.67
CA LYS A 232 -1.26 28.10 21.70
C LYS A 232 -2.25 28.69 20.70
N LYS A 233 -2.45 28.03 19.58
CA LYS A 233 -3.40 28.44 18.55
C LYS A 233 -4.49 27.37 18.45
N PRO A 234 -5.71 27.63 18.88
CA PRO A 234 -6.79 26.69 18.77
C PRO A 234 -6.97 26.33 17.28
N ALA A 235 -6.71 25.08 16.97
CA ALA A 235 -6.96 24.50 15.67
C ALA A 235 -8.32 23.78 15.68
N SER A 236 -8.75 23.32 14.51
CA SER A 236 -9.89 22.40 14.45
C SER A 236 -9.56 21.12 15.24
N ARG A 237 -10.59 20.46 15.82
CA ARG A 237 -10.40 19.19 16.53
C ARG A 237 -9.69 18.14 15.67
N SER A 238 -10.03 18.06 14.38
CA SER A 238 -9.37 17.17 13.41
C SER A 238 -7.86 17.40 13.35
N THR A 239 -7.42 18.66 13.24
CA THR A 239 -5.99 19.00 13.25
C THR A 239 -5.34 18.65 14.60
N GLY A 240 -6.06 18.86 15.70
CA GLY A 240 -5.60 18.50 17.04
C GLY A 240 -5.40 17.00 17.22
N PHE A 241 -6.37 16.20 16.79
CA PHE A 241 -6.26 14.73 16.83
C PHE A 241 -5.16 14.20 15.92
N ALA A 242 -4.99 14.79 14.71
CA ALA A 242 -3.89 14.43 13.82
C ALA A 242 -2.51 14.69 14.47
N ALA A 243 -2.34 15.82 15.14
CA ALA A 243 -1.10 16.14 15.83
C ALA A 243 -0.81 15.22 17.03
N ILE A 244 -1.84 14.91 17.85
CA ILE A 244 -1.74 13.92 18.93
C ILE A 244 -1.31 12.58 18.35
N ARG A 245 -1.92 12.15 17.25
CA ARG A 245 -1.62 10.88 16.60
C ARG A 245 -0.20 10.84 16.06
N ASN A 246 0.22 11.85 15.29
CA ASN A 246 1.56 11.91 14.72
C ASN A 246 2.65 11.91 15.80
N LEU A 247 2.47 12.68 16.86
CA LEU A 247 3.42 12.72 17.98
C LEU A 247 3.43 11.40 18.76
N SER A 248 2.28 10.78 19.01
CA SER A 248 2.19 9.45 19.64
C SER A 248 2.91 8.38 18.80
N ASP A 249 2.70 8.37 17.48
CA ASP A 249 3.36 7.44 16.56
C ASP A 249 4.88 7.67 16.51
N ALA A 250 5.32 8.92 16.56
CA ALA A 250 6.75 9.25 16.60
C ALA A 250 7.40 8.75 17.88
N ILE A 251 6.76 8.94 19.04
CA ILE A 251 7.23 8.43 20.34
C ILE A 251 7.31 6.90 20.31
N MET A 252 6.22 6.22 19.95
CA MET A 252 6.18 4.75 19.91
C MET A 252 7.21 4.17 18.93
N THR A 253 7.37 4.78 17.77
CA THR A 253 8.33 4.32 16.77
C THR A 253 9.75 4.50 17.28
N PHE A 254 10.05 5.63 17.90
CA PHE A 254 11.33 5.89 18.53
C PHE A 254 11.65 4.84 19.60
N GLU A 255 10.73 4.59 20.54
CA GLU A 255 10.91 3.62 21.62
C GLU A 255 11.06 2.19 21.08
N SER A 256 10.21 1.77 20.14
CA SER A 256 10.26 0.42 19.59
C SER A 256 11.54 0.14 18.81
N GLN A 257 12.04 1.10 18.05
CA GLN A 257 13.29 0.96 17.31
C GLN A 257 14.49 0.81 18.25
N TYR A 258 14.50 1.53 19.34
CA TYR A 258 15.59 1.43 20.31
C TYR A 258 15.54 0.16 21.16
N LYS A 259 14.35 -0.29 21.54
CA LYS A 259 14.16 -1.56 22.28
C LYS A 259 14.69 -2.76 21.49
N LEU A 260 14.60 -2.73 20.16
CA LEU A 260 15.07 -3.80 19.29
C LEU A 260 16.60 -3.82 19.09
N ARG A 261 17.30 -2.72 19.39
CA ARG A 261 18.72 -2.55 19.04
C ARG A 261 19.67 -2.58 20.21
N TYR A 262 19.20 -2.19 21.36
CA TYR A 262 20.04 -1.98 22.52
C TYR A 262 19.70 -2.95 23.63
N ASP A 263 20.71 -3.26 24.44
CA ASP A 263 20.48 -4.00 25.66
C ASP A 263 19.57 -3.22 26.63
N GLU A 264 19.07 -3.88 27.65
CA GLU A 264 18.12 -3.29 28.60
C GLU A 264 18.67 -2.02 29.30
N LYS A 265 19.99 -1.95 29.53
CA LYS A 265 20.63 -0.78 30.14
C LYS A 265 20.69 0.42 29.19
N ALA A 266 21.05 0.18 27.92
CA ALA A 266 21.07 1.22 26.90
C ALA A 266 19.67 1.71 26.59
N PHE A 267 18.70 0.81 26.50
CA PHE A 267 17.28 1.18 26.29
C PHE A 267 16.75 2.04 27.46
N LYS A 268 17.09 1.72 28.70
CA LYS A 268 16.70 2.54 29.86
C LYS A 268 17.24 3.96 29.79
N LYS A 269 18.49 4.15 29.37
CA LYS A 269 19.06 5.48 29.16
C LYS A 269 18.33 6.27 28.08
N VAL A 270 17.88 5.62 27.03
CA VAL A 270 17.11 6.25 25.94
C VAL A 270 15.73 6.68 26.41
N VAL A 271 15.03 5.80 27.13
CA VAL A 271 13.71 6.11 27.71
C VAL A 271 13.79 7.29 28.70
N GLU A 272 14.91 7.44 29.40
CA GLU A 272 15.20 8.55 30.30
C GLU A 272 15.78 9.78 29.57
N SER A 273 15.95 9.75 28.24
CA SER A 273 16.48 10.89 27.49
C SER A 273 15.58 12.11 27.62
N ARG A 274 16.19 13.30 27.68
CA ARG A 274 15.45 14.56 27.85
C ARG A 274 14.49 14.81 26.67
N LEU A 275 14.89 14.49 25.46
CA LEU A 275 14.05 14.62 24.29
C LEU A 275 12.73 13.81 24.42
N LEU A 276 12.82 12.56 24.88
CA LEU A 276 11.64 11.71 25.03
C LEU A 276 10.72 12.18 26.17
N LEU A 277 11.30 12.66 27.26
CA LEU A 277 10.54 13.26 28.38
C LEU A 277 9.79 14.53 27.90
N ASP A 278 10.46 15.39 27.18
CA ASP A 278 9.85 16.61 26.63
C ASP A 278 8.77 16.28 25.56
N ALA A 279 8.96 15.21 24.78
CA ALA A 279 7.97 14.74 23.81
C ALA A 279 6.69 14.24 24.49
N ARG A 280 6.83 13.42 25.53
CA ARG A 280 5.69 12.93 26.35
C ARG A 280 4.96 14.07 27.06
N HIS A 281 5.71 15.03 27.59
CA HIS A 281 5.12 16.22 28.20
C HIS A 281 4.31 17.06 27.18
N THR A 282 4.87 17.26 26.00
CA THR A 282 4.18 17.96 24.90
C THR A 282 2.91 17.23 24.50
N LEU A 283 2.95 15.89 24.37
CA LEU A 283 1.78 15.07 24.07
C LEU A 283 0.68 15.25 25.11
N ALA A 284 1.01 15.21 26.40
CA ALA A 284 0.05 15.42 27.48
C ALA A 284 -0.61 16.81 27.38
N LYS A 285 0.18 17.88 27.17
CA LYS A 285 -0.34 19.24 27.00
C LYS A 285 -1.25 19.42 25.80
N VAL A 286 -0.90 18.84 24.65
CA VAL A 286 -1.73 18.90 23.45
C VAL A 286 -3.04 18.13 23.67
N LYS A 287 -2.96 16.96 24.32
CA LYS A 287 -4.14 16.18 24.70
C LYS A 287 -5.13 16.98 25.53
N ASP A 288 -4.64 17.68 26.55
CA ASP A 288 -5.47 18.52 27.42
C ASP A 288 -6.03 19.73 26.67
N ALA A 289 -5.24 20.41 25.86
CA ALA A 289 -5.65 21.57 25.07
C ALA A 289 -6.75 21.23 24.02
N VAL A 290 -6.66 20.06 23.41
CA VAL A 290 -7.60 19.57 22.40
C VAL A 290 -8.83 18.92 23.05
N LYS A 291 -8.79 18.59 24.36
CA LYS A 291 -9.79 17.79 25.08
C LYS A 291 -10.03 16.45 24.37
N PHE A 292 -9.01 15.64 24.34
CA PHE A 292 -9.03 14.36 23.64
C PHE A 292 -10.03 13.39 24.28
N GLU A 293 -10.98 12.90 23.47
CA GLU A 293 -11.91 11.82 23.79
C GLU A 293 -11.80 10.72 22.74
N ALA A 294 -11.50 9.50 23.18
CA ALA A 294 -11.31 8.37 22.28
C ALA A 294 -12.60 8.00 21.53
N ASP A 295 -13.75 8.06 22.17
CA ASP A 295 -15.06 7.81 21.54
C ASP A 295 -15.34 8.81 20.40
N GLU A 296 -15.08 10.10 20.61
CA GLU A 296 -15.25 11.12 19.55
C GLU A 296 -14.24 10.89 18.40
N CYS A 297 -12.99 10.54 18.74
CA CYS A 297 -11.99 10.24 17.73
C CYS A 297 -12.40 9.05 16.84
N LEU A 298 -12.93 7.98 17.44
CA LEU A 298 -13.41 6.81 16.70
C LEU A 298 -14.63 7.12 15.84
N ARG A 299 -15.54 8.00 16.28
CA ARG A 299 -16.75 8.36 15.54
C ARG A 299 -16.48 9.25 14.33
N SER A 300 -15.67 10.27 14.52
CA SER A 300 -15.59 11.39 13.56
C SER A 300 -14.22 11.49 12.88
N HIS A 301 -13.19 10.87 13.43
CA HIS A 301 -11.79 11.04 13.01
C HIS A 301 -11.07 9.70 12.82
N ALA A 302 -11.79 8.65 12.50
CA ALA A 302 -11.24 7.30 12.33
C ALA A 302 -10.13 7.21 11.25
N HIS A 303 -10.15 8.11 10.28
CA HIS A 303 -9.09 8.21 9.26
C HIS A 303 -7.73 8.60 9.85
N LEU A 304 -7.71 9.20 11.06
CA LEU A 304 -6.48 9.55 11.77
C LEU A 304 -5.84 8.37 12.52
N LEU A 305 -6.55 7.25 12.65
CA LEU A 305 -6.02 6.04 13.32
C LEU A 305 -4.89 5.37 12.56
N SER A 306 -4.74 5.66 11.27
CA SER A 306 -3.63 5.11 10.54
C SER A 306 -2.34 5.88 10.87
N SER A 307 -1.37 5.17 11.44
CA SER A 307 -0.01 5.65 11.70
C SER A 307 0.80 5.98 10.43
N SER A 308 0.13 6.11 9.29
CA SER A 308 0.78 6.06 7.98
C SER A 308 1.59 7.31 7.63
N ASP A 309 1.28 8.49 8.19
CA ASP A 309 1.93 9.71 7.73
C ASP A 309 3.37 9.83 8.21
N PHE A 310 3.65 9.44 9.43
CA PHE A 310 5.03 9.37 9.91
C PHE A 310 5.85 8.35 9.09
N ARG A 311 5.33 7.15 8.87
CA ARG A 311 5.99 6.11 8.09
C ARG A 311 6.11 6.46 6.61
N LYS A 312 5.10 7.11 6.01
CA LYS A 312 5.16 7.61 4.62
C LYS A 312 6.27 8.63 4.41
N ARG A 313 6.52 9.48 5.40
CA ARG A 313 7.57 10.51 5.33
C ARG A 313 8.98 9.94 5.42
N HIS A 314 9.15 8.73 5.95
CA HIS A 314 10.46 8.18 6.31
C HIS A 314 10.84 6.91 5.59
N ALA A 315 10.33 6.73 4.39
CA ALA A 315 10.79 5.78 3.39
C ALA A 315 11.31 4.40 3.91
N ALA A 316 12.02 3.67 3.08
CA ALA A 316 12.48 2.31 3.28
C ALA A 316 13.28 2.00 4.57
N LYS A 317 13.96 2.97 5.15
CA LYS A 317 14.81 2.76 6.35
C LYS A 317 14.03 2.35 7.59
N PHE A 318 12.74 2.69 7.64
CA PHE A 318 11.87 2.47 8.80
C PHE A 318 10.85 1.36 8.60
N LEU A 319 10.80 0.81 7.39
CA LEU A 319 9.98 -0.36 7.12
C LEU A 319 10.62 -1.59 7.77
N GLN A 320 9.77 -2.36 8.46
CA GLN A 320 10.15 -3.64 9.04
C GLN A 320 9.42 -4.77 8.31
N PRO A 321 10.08 -5.93 8.16
CA PRO A 321 9.41 -7.10 7.63
C PRO A 321 8.36 -7.60 8.62
N TYR A 322 7.26 -8.13 8.10
CA TYR A 322 6.29 -8.80 8.93
C TYR A 322 6.87 -10.11 9.51
N PRO A 323 6.45 -10.51 10.72
CA PRO A 323 6.91 -11.77 11.33
C PRO A 323 6.72 -12.98 10.41
N THR A 324 5.65 -12.99 9.62
CA THR A 324 5.35 -14.07 8.65
C THR A 324 6.36 -14.11 7.50
N GLN A 325 6.87 -12.97 7.03
CA GLN A 325 7.92 -12.91 6.02
C GLN A 325 9.25 -13.47 6.57
N LEU A 326 9.57 -13.13 7.82
CA LEU A 326 10.76 -13.69 8.50
C LEU A 326 10.64 -15.21 8.68
N SER A 327 9.48 -15.69 9.12
CA SER A 327 9.20 -17.12 9.28
C SER A 327 9.31 -17.86 7.94
N LEU A 328 8.80 -17.27 6.86
CA LEU A 328 8.91 -17.81 5.52
C LEU A 328 10.38 -17.95 5.07
N PHE A 329 11.17 -16.88 5.20
CA PHE A 329 12.59 -16.90 4.80
C PHE A 329 13.40 -17.90 5.62
N LYS A 330 13.24 -17.91 6.95
CA LYS A 330 13.93 -18.85 7.84
C LYS A 330 13.51 -20.30 7.56
N GLY A 331 12.22 -20.53 7.30
CA GLY A 331 11.70 -21.86 6.97
C GLY A 331 12.26 -22.38 5.65
N LEU A 332 12.27 -21.56 4.59
CA LEU A 332 12.83 -21.95 3.29
C LEU A 332 14.34 -22.24 3.32
N LEU A 333 15.10 -21.60 4.22
CA LEU A 333 16.55 -21.84 4.37
C LEU A 333 16.88 -23.10 5.18
N LYS A 334 15.91 -23.74 5.84
CA LYS A 334 16.14 -25.02 6.50
C LYS A 334 16.67 -26.06 5.51
N PRO A 335 17.54 -27.00 5.95
CA PRO A 335 18.01 -28.08 5.11
C PRO A 335 16.85 -28.99 4.68
N GLY A 336 17.00 -29.65 3.53
CA GLY A 336 16.01 -30.56 2.96
C GLY A 336 14.86 -29.88 2.22
N PRO A 337 13.91 -30.69 1.73
CA PRO A 337 12.71 -30.20 1.05
C PRO A 337 11.77 -29.46 1.99
N GLN A 338 11.28 -28.28 1.56
CA GLN A 338 10.44 -27.41 2.38
C GLN A 338 9.22 -26.93 1.59
N LEU A 339 8.02 -27.24 2.05
CA LEU A 339 6.75 -26.72 1.51
C LEU A 339 6.15 -25.72 2.50
N MET A 340 5.98 -24.48 2.06
CA MET A 340 5.38 -23.41 2.84
C MET A 340 3.95 -23.16 2.37
N LEU A 341 2.97 -23.34 3.24
CA LEU A 341 1.58 -22.96 3.04
C LEU A 341 1.36 -21.60 3.73
N LEU A 342 1.40 -20.50 2.97
CA LEU A 342 1.29 -19.15 3.49
C LEU A 342 -0.13 -18.63 3.31
N ARG A 343 -0.91 -18.56 4.39
CA ARG A 343 -2.20 -17.89 4.43
C ARG A 343 -2.04 -16.51 5.03
N SER A 344 -2.17 -15.48 4.20
CA SER A 344 -1.89 -14.11 4.61
C SER A 344 -2.86 -13.14 3.97
N PRO A 345 -3.49 -12.22 4.72
CA PRO A 345 -4.42 -11.25 4.17
C PRO A 345 -3.83 -10.44 3.02
N PRO A 346 -4.67 -9.82 2.17
CA PRO A 346 -4.19 -8.78 1.27
C PRO A 346 -3.44 -7.69 2.05
N ASP A 347 -2.47 -7.02 1.40
CA ASP A 347 -1.67 -5.93 2.00
C ASP A 347 -0.60 -6.37 3.03
N THR A 348 -0.26 -7.64 3.08
CA THR A 348 0.84 -8.17 3.92
C THR A 348 2.12 -8.42 3.14
N GLY A 349 2.19 -7.93 1.90
CA GLY A 349 3.38 -8.02 1.06
C GLY A 349 3.72 -9.42 0.54
N LYS A 350 2.73 -10.33 0.41
CA LYS A 350 2.91 -11.68 -0.16
C LYS A 350 3.67 -11.63 -1.50
N THR A 351 3.10 -10.91 -2.46
CA THR A 351 3.63 -10.80 -3.82
C THR A 351 5.03 -10.15 -3.83
N SER A 352 5.29 -9.18 -2.95
CA SER A 352 6.59 -8.52 -2.84
C SER A 352 7.71 -9.43 -2.34
N VAL A 353 7.40 -10.59 -1.75
CA VAL A 353 8.38 -11.61 -1.35
C VAL A 353 8.99 -12.30 -2.57
N ALA A 354 8.23 -12.48 -3.66
CA ALA A 354 8.67 -13.26 -4.82
C ALA A 354 10.01 -12.79 -5.41
N PRO A 355 10.24 -11.51 -5.72
CA PRO A 355 11.53 -11.03 -6.23
C PRO A 355 12.68 -11.25 -5.24
N THR A 356 12.39 -11.19 -3.95
CA THR A 356 13.39 -11.38 -2.89
C THR A 356 13.87 -12.83 -2.75
N LEU A 357 13.11 -13.80 -3.23
CA LEU A 357 13.55 -15.19 -3.26
C LEU A 357 14.78 -15.38 -4.16
N ALA A 358 14.91 -14.57 -5.21
CA ALA A 358 16.13 -14.57 -6.05
C ALA A 358 17.38 -14.13 -5.28
N GLU A 359 17.24 -13.27 -4.27
CA GLU A 359 18.35 -12.86 -3.39
C GLU A 359 18.59 -13.85 -2.23
N LEU A 360 17.51 -14.49 -1.77
CA LEU A 360 17.60 -15.54 -0.76
C LEU A 360 18.31 -16.78 -1.29
N PHE A 361 18.11 -17.10 -2.57
CA PHE A 361 18.67 -18.26 -3.28
C PHE A 361 19.45 -17.83 -4.52
N PRO A 362 20.64 -17.22 -4.37
CA PRO A 362 21.38 -16.66 -5.50
C PRO A 362 21.83 -17.69 -6.53
N ASP A 363 22.02 -18.96 -6.11
CA ASP A 363 22.49 -20.05 -6.96
C ASP A 363 21.36 -20.93 -7.52
N GLN A 364 20.11 -20.67 -7.14
CA GLN A 364 18.95 -21.44 -7.58
C GLN A 364 18.11 -20.63 -8.57
N LYS A 365 17.23 -21.35 -9.29
CA LYS A 365 16.21 -20.74 -10.16
C LYS A 365 14.94 -20.52 -9.36
N VAL A 366 14.34 -19.34 -9.47
CA VAL A 366 13.06 -19.05 -8.84
C VAL A 366 11.97 -19.02 -9.92
N VAL A 367 10.91 -19.78 -9.74
CA VAL A 367 9.71 -19.76 -10.60
C VAL A 367 8.60 -19.08 -9.82
N PHE A 368 8.08 -17.99 -10.36
CA PHE A 368 6.90 -17.31 -9.85
C PHE A 368 5.74 -17.55 -10.79
N CYS A 369 4.59 -17.91 -10.26
CA CYS A 369 3.37 -18.13 -11.02
C CYS A 369 2.18 -17.46 -10.34
N CYS A 370 1.42 -16.70 -11.12
CA CYS A 370 0.12 -16.16 -10.75
C CYS A 370 -0.80 -16.19 -11.98
N LEU A 371 -2.10 -16.46 -11.76
CA LEU A 371 -3.10 -16.40 -12.84
C LEU A 371 -3.26 -14.96 -13.36
N ALA A 372 -3.23 -13.98 -12.46
CA ALA A 372 -3.41 -12.58 -12.82
C ALA A 372 -2.17 -12.04 -13.58
N ARG A 373 -2.31 -11.85 -14.90
CA ARG A 373 -1.24 -11.31 -15.76
C ARG A 373 -0.66 -10.00 -15.21
N ARG A 374 -1.50 -9.14 -14.66
CA ARG A 374 -1.07 -7.88 -14.03
C ARG A 374 -0.07 -8.09 -12.89
N VAL A 375 -0.26 -9.12 -12.05
CA VAL A 375 0.69 -9.47 -10.98
C VAL A 375 2.02 -9.90 -11.56
N ASN A 376 1.98 -10.71 -12.62
CA ASN A 376 3.18 -11.12 -13.34
C ASN A 376 3.95 -9.92 -13.91
N LEU A 377 3.26 -8.95 -14.50
CA LEU A 377 3.86 -7.70 -14.99
C LEU A 377 4.47 -6.88 -13.85
N GLU A 378 3.79 -6.79 -12.72
CA GLU A 378 4.30 -6.11 -11.51
C GLU A 378 5.61 -6.76 -11.01
N ILE A 379 5.66 -8.08 -10.96
CA ILE A 379 6.89 -8.81 -10.58
C ILE A 379 8.00 -8.54 -11.60
N ALA A 380 7.70 -8.61 -12.89
CA ALA A 380 8.68 -8.31 -13.94
C ALA A 380 9.22 -6.88 -13.84
N GLN A 381 8.37 -5.89 -13.55
CA GLN A 381 8.77 -4.50 -13.31
C GLN A 381 9.70 -4.36 -12.11
N ILE A 382 9.40 -5.06 -11.00
CA ILE A 382 10.28 -5.07 -9.82
C ILE A 382 11.65 -5.66 -10.17
N LEU A 383 11.66 -6.81 -10.84
CA LEU A 383 12.91 -7.47 -11.26
C LEU A 383 13.74 -6.58 -12.17
N TYR A 384 13.10 -5.91 -13.12
CA TYR A 384 13.74 -4.97 -14.02
C TYR A 384 14.39 -3.81 -13.27
N ASN A 385 13.66 -3.16 -12.36
CA ASN A 385 14.15 -2.03 -11.57
C ASN A 385 15.27 -2.44 -10.59
N GLN A 386 15.31 -3.69 -10.13
CA GLN A 386 16.38 -4.24 -9.30
C GLN A 386 17.56 -4.78 -10.12
N GLY A 387 17.46 -4.82 -11.45
CA GLY A 387 18.49 -5.35 -12.33
C GLY A 387 18.67 -6.87 -12.22
N ILE A 388 17.64 -7.60 -11.79
CA ILE A 388 17.62 -9.05 -11.67
C ILE A 388 17.28 -9.66 -13.05
N PRO A 389 18.16 -10.50 -13.64
CA PRO A 389 17.87 -11.15 -14.90
C PRO A 389 16.68 -12.11 -14.76
N PHE A 390 15.67 -11.96 -15.61
CA PHE A 390 14.48 -12.80 -15.60
C PHE A 390 14.07 -13.24 -17.01
N ALA A 391 13.26 -14.29 -17.08
CA ALA A 391 12.56 -14.72 -18.27
C ALA A 391 11.06 -14.74 -18.03
N TRP A 392 10.32 -14.32 -19.05
CA TRP A 392 8.85 -14.43 -19.08
C TRP A 392 8.47 -15.75 -19.74
N VAL A 393 7.52 -16.48 -19.16
CA VAL A 393 7.06 -17.77 -19.69
C VAL A 393 5.56 -17.70 -19.94
N HIS A 394 5.16 -17.88 -21.19
CA HIS A 394 3.77 -17.82 -21.61
C HIS A 394 3.52 -18.75 -22.80
N ASN A 395 2.43 -19.50 -22.79
CA ASN A 395 2.09 -20.47 -23.83
C ASN A 395 3.25 -21.44 -24.18
N ASN A 396 3.94 -21.93 -23.15
CA ASN A 396 5.12 -22.79 -23.27
C ASN A 396 6.29 -22.16 -24.09
N LEU A 397 6.36 -20.86 -24.15
CA LEU A 397 7.48 -20.10 -24.72
C LEU A 397 8.22 -19.36 -23.61
N ILE A 398 9.55 -19.36 -23.68
CA ILE A 398 10.43 -18.67 -22.72
C ILE A 398 11.01 -17.45 -23.41
N THR A 399 10.70 -16.25 -22.94
CA THR A 399 11.24 -14.99 -23.45
C THR A 399 12.17 -14.36 -22.43
N CYS A 400 13.47 -14.34 -22.71
CA CYS A 400 14.47 -13.71 -21.85
C CYS A 400 14.39 -12.18 -21.94
N SER A 401 14.47 -11.49 -20.81
CA SER A 401 14.68 -10.06 -20.78
C SER A 401 16.07 -9.67 -21.26
N TRP A 402 16.25 -8.45 -21.76
CA TRP A 402 17.57 -7.96 -22.18
C TRP A 402 18.58 -7.87 -21.01
N LEU A 403 18.13 -7.89 -19.74
CA LEU A 403 19.00 -8.01 -18.55
C LEU A 403 19.83 -9.29 -18.56
N CYS A 404 19.41 -10.31 -19.30
CA CYS A 404 20.21 -11.53 -19.53
C CYS A 404 21.44 -11.31 -20.43
N GLY A 405 21.63 -10.10 -20.95
CA GLY A 405 22.77 -9.75 -21.79
C GLY A 405 22.54 -10.04 -23.29
N LEU A 406 21.28 -10.23 -23.70
CA LEU A 406 20.84 -10.32 -25.09
C LEU A 406 20.44 -8.94 -25.62
N ARG A 407 20.36 -8.79 -26.93
CA ARG A 407 19.82 -7.60 -27.59
C ARG A 407 18.30 -7.75 -27.68
N GLY A 408 17.55 -7.01 -26.86
CA GLY A 408 16.10 -7.15 -26.83
C GLY A 408 15.62 -8.45 -26.16
N ALA A 409 14.36 -8.79 -26.38
CA ALA A 409 13.75 -10.03 -25.90
C ALA A 409 14.05 -11.19 -26.87
N SER A 410 14.50 -12.32 -26.34
CA SER A 410 14.79 -13.52 -27.12
C SER A 410 13.92 -14.68 -26.66
N THR A 411 13.10 -15.22 -27.58
CA THR A 411 12.13 -16.29 -27.31
C THR A 411 12.70 -17.67 -27.62
N SER A 412 12.41 -18.65 -26.78
CA SER A 412 12.85 -20.05 -26.88
C SER A 412 11.70 -21.01 -26.55
N THR A 413 11.70 -22.18 -27.14
CA THR A 413 10.68 -23.23 -26.96
C THR A 413 11.04 -24.23 -25.86
N SER A 414 12.24 -24.14 -25.29
CA SER A 414 12.69 -24.95 -24.15
C SER A 414 13.78 -24.25 -23.35
N VAL A 415 13.99 -24.71 -22.11
CA VAL A 415 15.08 -24.23 -21.23
C VAL A 415 16.44 -24.54 -21.83
N GLU A 416 16.57 -25.69 -22.52
CA GLU A 416 17.82 -26.08 -23.20
C GLU A 416 18.16 -25.13 -24.35
N GLN A 417 17.18 -24.86 -25.23
CA GLN A 417 17.32 -23.89 -26.32
C GLN A 417 17.67 -22.48 -25.77
N MET A 418 17.03 -22.06 -24.73
CA MET A 418 17.34 -20.79 -24.05
C MET A 418 18.78 -20.75 -23.57
N ASN A 419 19.21 -21.81 -22.85
CA ASN A 419 20.59 -21.92 -22.36
C ASN A 419 21.61 -21.96 -23.52
N GLN A 420 21.26 -22.58 -24.63
CA GLN A 420 22.12 -22.60 -25.82
C GLN A 420 22.25 -21.21 -26.44
N LYS A 421 21.13 -20.48 -26.64
CA LYS A 421 21.15 -19.08 -27.10
C LYS A 421 21.97 -18.17 -26.19
N LEU A 422 21.89 -18.38 -24.89
CA LEU A 422 22.71 -17.62 -23.92
C LEU A 422 24.19 -17.96 -24.05
N ARG A 423 24.58 -19.25 -24.28
CA ARG A 423 25.97 -19.67 -24.48
C ARG A 423 26.55 -19.14 -25.79
N ASP A 424 25.83 -19.31 -26.87
CA ASP A 424 26.27 -18.91 -28.21
C ASP A 424 26.45 -17.39 -28.30
N GLY A 425 25.58 -16.65 -27.62
CA GLY A 425 25.75 -15.23 -27.44
C GLY A 425 25.89 -14.42 -28.72
N ILE A 426 25.34 -14.90 -29.86
CA ILE A 426 25.44 -14.23 -31.17
C ILE A 426 24.94 -12.80 -31.09
N GLU A 427 23.72 -12.61 -30.58
CA GLU A 427 23.13 -11.28 -30.38
C GLU A 427 23.94 -10.42 -29.43
N ARG A 428 24.43 -11.01 -28.33
CA ARG A 428 25.32 -10.34 -27.38
C ARG A 428 26.63 -9.94 -28.00
N GLN A 429 27.22 -10.78 -28.84
CA GLN A 429 28.49 -10.48 -29.52
C GLN A 429 28.34 -9.27 -30.45
N GLU A 430 27.27 -9.16 -31.21
CA GLU A 430 26.99 -8.02 -32.07
C GLU A 430 26.77 -6.73 -31.27
N GLU A 431 25.92 -6.76 -30.24
CA GLU A 431 25.72 -5.63 -29.36
C GLU A 431 27.02 -5.25 -28.64
N ASN A 432 27.82 -6.22 -28.19
CA ASN A 432 29.12 -5.95 -27.59
C ASN A 432 30.11 -5.33 -28.57
N LYS A 433 30.13 -5.72 -29.82
CA LYS A 433 30.94 -5.07 -30.88
C LYS A 433 30.53 -3.59 -31.01
N LEU A 434 29.22 -3.31 -31.03
CA LEU A 434 28.69 -1.93 -31.11
C LEU A 434 29.03 -1.12 -29.86
N ARG A 435 28.88 -1.70 -28.67
CA ARG A 435 29.19 -1.04 -27.37
C ARG A 435 30.67 -0.72 -27.26
N ILE A 436 31.56 -1.65 -27.64
CA ILE A 436 33.02 -1.44 -27.66
C ILE A 436 33.39 -0.31 -28.62
N ARG A 437 32.79 -0.28 -29.81
CA ARG A 437 32.97 0.84 -30.77
C ARG A 437 32.56 2.18 -30.17
N LYS A 438 31.48 2.20 -29.35
CA LYS A 438 30.98 3.37 -28.61
C LYS A 438 31.68 3.61 -27.25
N ARG A 439 32.84 2.92 -27.00
CA ARG A 439 33.60 2.99 -25.72
C ARG A 439 32.75 2.64 -24.49
N ARG A 440 31.77 1.75 -24.63
CA ARG A 440 30.94 1.24 -23.52
C ARG A 440 31.40 -0.17 -23.14
N ALA A 441 31.25 -0.53 -21.85
CA ALA A 441 31.55 -1.87 -21.38
C ALA A 441 30.70 -2.94 -22.09
N PRO A 442 31.22 -4.14 -22.41
CA PRO A 442 30.44 -5.22 -22.95
C PRO A 442 29.35 -5.68 -21.97
N LEU A 443 28.25 -6.21 -22.50
CA LEU A 443 27.20 -6.79 -21.69
C LEU A 443 27.67 -8.12 -21.08
N PRO A 444 27.55 -8.29 -19.76
CA PRO A 444 27.86 -9.57 -19.12
C PRO A 444 26.77 -10.60 -19.46
N LEU A 445 27.18 -11.87 -19.60
CA LEU A 445 26.21 -12.97 -19.68
C LEU A 445 25.60 -13.22 -18.31
N ARG A 446 24.26 -13.12 -18.21
CA ARG A 446 23.50 -13.34 -16.98
C ARG A 446 22.33 -14.26 -17.29
N PRO A 447 22.39 -15.56 -16.98
CA PRO A 447 21.24 -16.43 -17.14
C PRO A 447 20.07 -15.93 -16.25
N PRO A 448 18.81 -16.15 -16.64
CA PRO A 448 17.68 -15.75 -15.82
C PRO A 448 17.75 -16.42 -14.45
N ARG A 449 17.64 -15.61 -13.42
CA ARG A 449 17.56 -16.05 -12.03
C ARG A 449 16.10 -16.33 -11.64
N MET A 450 15.17 -15.64 -12.29
CA MET A 450 13.76 -15.79 -12.05
C MET A 450 12.98 -16.01 -13.35
N PHE A 451 11.99 -16.88 -13.29
CA PHE A 451 11.02 -17.14 -14.34
C PHE A 451 9.66 -16.63 -13.85
N VAL A 452 9.07 -15.71 -14.61
CA VAL A 452 7.71 -15.21 -14.38
C VAL A 452 6.79 -15.97 -15.34
N SER A 453 6.01 -16.89 -14.83
CA SER A 453 5.25 -17.86 -15.62
C SER A 453 3.75 -17.67 -15.51
N ASP A 454 3.03 -17.88 -16.60
CA ASP A 454 1.60 -18.10 -16.54
C ASP A 454 1.27 -19.49 -15.94
N VAL A 455 0.01 -19.68 -15.58
CA VAL A 455 -0.46 -20.91 -14.93
C VAL A 455 -0.36 -22.12 -15.87
N MET A 456 -0.67 -21.92 -17.15
CA MET A 456 -0.68 -22.98 -18.16
C MET A 456 0.73 -23.56 -18.42
N SER A 457 1.73 -22.71 -18.40
CA SER A 457 3.14 -23.09 -18.71
C SER A 457 3.93 -23.55 -17.49
N THR A 458 3.44 -23.29 -16.27
CA THR A 458 4.26 -23.51 -15.06
C THR A 458 4.61 -24.98 -14.85
N ALA A 459 3.68 -25.90 -14.96
CA ALA A 459 3.96 -27.32 -14.79
C ALA A 459 4.89 -27.86 -15.90
N TRP A 460 4.76 -27.37 -17.13
CA TRP A 460 5.67 -27.68 -18.24
C TRP A 460 7.10 -27.16 -17.98
N LEU A 461 7.21 -25.92 -17.48
CA LEU A 461 8.52 -25.33 -17.13
C LEU A 461 9.22 -26.12 -16.02
N LEU A 462 8.49 -26.46 -14.94
CA LEU A 462 9.04 -27.18 -13.79
C LEU A 462 9.58 -28.57 -14.17
N LYS A 463 9.01 -29.24 -15.17
CA LYS A 463 9.56 -30.50 -15.70
C LYS A 463 10.91 -30.36 -16.42
N GLN A 464 11.27 -29.15 -16.85
CA GLN A 464 12.54 -28.87 -17.53
C GLN A 464 13.62 -28.31 -16.61
N LEU A 465 13.28 -27.99 -15.35
CA LEU A 465 14.21 -27.47 -14.35
C LEU A 465 14.59 -28.57 -13.35
N ASP A 466 15.80 -28.48 -12.81
CA ASP A 466 16.24 -29.37 -11.75
C ASP A 466 15.46 -29.06 -10.44
N PRO A 467 14.69 -30.00 -9.89
CA PRO A 467 13.92 -29.76 -8.67
C PRO A 467 14.76 -29.40 -7.44
N ALA A 468 16.00 -29.86 -7.35
CA ALA A 468 16.91 -29.54 -6.24
C ALA A 468 17.39 -28.09 -6.28
N ASN A 469 17.51 -27.51 -7.49
CA ASN A 469 18.02 -26.18 -7.72
C ASN A 469 16.94 -25.19 -8.14
N THR A 470 15.65 -25.51 -7.82
CA THR A 470 14.50 -24.68 -8.16
C THR A 470 13.70 -24.36 -6.91
N VAL A 471 13.25 -23.12 -6.80
CA VAL A 471 12.28 -22.64 -5.81
C VAL A 471 11.03 -22.20 -6.54
N LEU A 472 9.87 -22.69 -6.12
CA LEU A 472 8.56 -22.31 -6.69
C LEU A 472 7.80 -21.40 -5.74
N MET A 473 7.18 -20.36 -6.27
CA MET A 473 6.16 -19.59 -5.57
C MET A 473 4.90 -19.50 -6.42
N LEU A 474 3.81 -20.11 -5.93
CA LEU A 474 2.47 -19.99 -6.48
C LEU A 474 1.69 -18.95 -5.69
N ASP A 475 1.32 -17.85 -6.35
CA ASP A 475 0.50 -16.78 -5.75
C ASP A 475 -0.95 -16.95 -6.18
N GLU A 476 -1.85 -16.95 -5.21
CA GLU A 476 -3.29 -17.14 -5.34
C GLU A 476 -3.69 -18.45 -6.08
N PRO A 477 -3.25 -19.64 -5.62
CA PRO A 477 -3.55 -20.91 -6.29
C PRO A 477 -5.04 -21.32 -6.26
N THR A 478 -5.86 -20.64 -5.46
CA THR A 478 -7.33 -20.84 -5.37
C THR A 478 -8.11 -20.12 -6.47
N MET A 479 -7.45 -19.28 -7.28
CA MET A 479 -8.12 -18.59 -8.38
C MET A 479 -8.66 -19.57 -9.41
N GLY A 480 -9.88 -19.30 -9.90
CA GLY A 480 -10.57 -20.15 -10.88
C GLY A 480 -11.40 -21.28 -10.27
N SER A 481 -11.23 -21.57 -8.97
CA SER A 481 -12.01 -22.61 -8.26
C SER A 481 -13.28 -22.07 -7.60
N ASP A 482 -13.53 -20.76 -7.68
CA ASP A 482 -14.59 -20.05 -6.95
C ASP A 482 -16.01 -20.16 -7.54
N GLN A 483 -16.13 -20.67 -8.76
CA GLN A 483 -17.41 -20.80 -9.48
C GLN A 483 -17.85 -22.25 -9.70
N SER A 484 -17.25 -23.21 -9.02
CA SER A 484 -17.47 -24.62 -9.29
C SER A 484 -18.45 -25.28 -8.31
N SER A 485 -18.99 -26.40 -8.74
CA SER A 485 -19.92 -27.23 -7.99
C SER A 485 -19.29 -28.16 -6.92
N GLY A 486 -18.03 -27.95 -6.56
CA GLY A 486 -17.29 -28.83 -5.63
C GLY A 486 -16.75 -30.12 -6.26
N THR A 487 -16.88 -30.30 -7.58
CA THR A 487 -16.39 -31.46 -8.32
C THR A 487 -15.01 -31.25 -8.94
N ALA A 488 -14.31 -32.33 -9.27
CA ALA A 488 -13.03 -32.28 -9.98
C ALA A 488 -13.17 -31.56 -11.32
N GLN A 489 -12.21 -30.69 -11.63
CA GLN A 489 -12.16 -29.95 -12.88
C GLN A 489 -11.28 -30.66 -13.92
N ALA A 490 -11.51 -30.36 -15.19
CA ALA A 490 -10.70 -30.87 -16.29
C ALA A 490 -9.24 -30.37 -16.20
N ASP A 491 -8.31 -31.13 -16.76
CA ASP A 491 -6.87 -30.80 -16.71
C ASP A 491 -6.51 -29.55 -17.50
N ASP A 492 -7.30 -29.18 -18.49
CA ASP A 492 -7.20 -27.96 -19.31
C ASP A 492 -7.97 -26.77 -18.75
N SER A 493 -8.59 -26.93 -17.57
CA SER A 493 -9.18 -25.83 -16.83
C SER A 493 -8.12 -25.03 -16.06
N ILE A 494 -8.43 -23.80 -15.69
CA ILE A 494 -7.54 -22.96 -14.84
C ILE A 494 -7.17 -23.69 -13.55
N THR A 495 -8.14 -24.27 -12.86
CA THR A 495 -7.91 -25.07 -11.66
C THR A 495 -7.04 -26.31 -11.95
N GLY A 496 -7.29 -26.98 -13.08
CA GLY A 496 -6.48 -28.13 -13.52
C GLY A 496 -5.02 -27.76 -13.72
N TYR A 497 -4.72 -26.70 -14.41
CA TYR A 497 -3.35 -26.19 -14.58
C TYR A 497 -2.70 -25.78 -13.27
N MET A 498 -3.43 -25.09 -12.37
CA MET A 498 -2.91 -24.69 -11.07
C MET A 498 -2.57 -25.91 -10.20
N VAL A 499 -3.47 -26.89 -10.13
CA VAL A 499 -3.23 -28.14 -9.41
C VAL A 499 -2.04 -28.89 -10.02
N SER A 500 -1.91 -28.94 -11.35
CA SER A 500 -0.76 -29.54 -12.02
C SER A 500 0.55 -28.87 -11.61
N ALA A 501 0.57 -27.57 -11.46
CA ALA A 501 1.75 -26.82 -10.96
C ALA A 501 2.05 -27.13 -9.49
N MET A 502 1.00 -27.31 -8.65
CA MET A 502 1.17 -27.73 -7.24
C MET A 502 1.79 -29.13 -7.15
N LEU A 503 1.27 -30.10 -7.92
CA LEU A 503 1.79 -31.47 -7.97
C LEU A 503 3.23 -31.55 -8.55
N ALA A 504 3.59 -30.63 -9.44
CA ALA A 504 4.93 -30.52 -9.99
C ALA A 504 5.93 -29.80 -9.04
N SER A 505 5.51 -29.30 -7.88
CA SER A 505 6.34 -28.51 -6.98
C SER A 505 7.71 -29.14 -6.71
N PRO A 506 8.81 -28.35 -6.74
CA PRO A 506 10.18 -28.80 -6.50
C PRO A 506 10.47 -28.98 -4.99
N HIS A 507 11.75 -29.18 -4.63
CA HIS A 507 12.15 -29.40 -3.23
C HIS A 507 11.81 -28.20 -2.33
N LYS A 508 11.81 -26.97 -2.83
CA LYS A 508 11.40 -25.78 -2.08
C LYS A 508 10.23 -25.12 -2.81
N ALA A 509 9.10 -25.01 -2.12
CA ALA A 509 7.90 -24.42 -2.69
C ALA A 509 7.13 -23.58 -1.68
N VAL A 510 6.49 -22.52 -2.17
CA VAL A 510 5.58 -21.65 -1.43
C VAL A 510 4.25 -21.63 -2.17
N TRP A 511 3.19 -22.01 -1.50
CA TRP A 511 1.81 -21.78 -1.96
C TRP A 511 1.21 -20.70 -1.09
N CYS A 512 0.80 -19.59 -1.66
CA CYS A 512 0.33 -18.44 -0.89
C CYS A 512 -0.98 -17.86 -1.42
N SER A 513 -1.90 -17.57 -0.52
CA SER A 513 -3.16 -16.87 -0.79
C SER A 513 -3.72 -16.29 0.50
N ALA A 514 -4.64 -15.32 0.38
CA ALA A 514 -5.42 -14.85 1.52
C ALA A 514 -6.45 -15.91 1.99
N THR A 515 -6.90 -16.76 1.09
CA THR A 515 -7.92 -17.79 1.30
C THR A 515 -7.38 -19.21 1.07
N LEU A 516 -6.04 -19.38 1.17
CA LEU A 516 -5.42 -20.71 0.99
C LEU A 516 -6.03 -21.70 1.98
N PRO A 517 -6.54 -22.86 1.50
CA PRO A 517 -7.02 -23.90 2.39
C PRO A 517 -5.91 -24.44 3.30
N SER A 518 -6.28 -24.95 4.48
CA SER A 518 -5.33 -25.62 5.36
C SER A 518 -4.85 -26.95 4.76
N ARG A 519 -3.74 -27.46 5.26
CA ARG A 519 -3.21 -28.78 4.88
C ARG A 519 -4.26 -29.90 4.99
N GLU A 520 -5.13 -29.83 5.98
CA GLU A 520 -6.19 -30.80 6.22
C GLU A 520 -7.26 -30.82 5.14
N LEU A 521 -7.46 -29.70 4.45
CA LEU A 521 -8.43 -29.54 3.37
C LEU A 521 -7.86 -29.85 1.98
N MET A 522 -6.52 -30.04 1.89
CA MET A 522 -5.82 -30.37 0.63
C MET A 522 -4.87 -31.56 0.82
N PRO A 523 -5.31 -32.68 1.43
CA PRO A 523 -4.40 -33.77 1.78
C PRO A 523 -3.79 -34.44 0.54
N SER A 524 -4.50 -34.55 -0.60
CA SER A 524 -4.00 -35.20 -1.81
C SER A 524 -2.77 -34.49 -2.37
N ALA A 525 -2.82 -33.19 -2.54
CA ALA A 525 -1.70 -32.42 -3.07
C ALA A 525 -0.50 -32.42 -2.11
N VAL A 526 -0.74 -32.22 -0.81
CA VAL A 526 0.33 -32.19 0.20
C VAL A 526 1.01 -33.56 0.38
N ASN A 527 0.21 -34.66 0.46
CA ASN A 527 0.76 -36.01 0.61
C ASN A 527 1.47 -36.46 -0.66
N HIS A 528 1.02 -36.05 -1.85
CA HIS A 528 1.75 -36.29 -3.10
C HIS A 528 3.13 -35.64 -3.07
N TRP A 529 3.22 -34.36 -2.64
CA TRP A 529 4.51 -33.70 -2.51
C TRP A 529 5.43 -34.40 -1.50
N LEU A 530 4.90 -34.77 -0.31
CA LEU A 530 5.66 -35.52 0.69
C LEU A 530 6.16 -36.86 0.18
N ALA A 531 5.32 -37.61 -0.53
CA ALA A 531 5.71 -38.88 -1.16
C ALA A 531 6.83 -38.69 -2.20
N LYS A 532 6.70 -37.66 -3.06
CA LYS A 532 7.74 -37.29 -4.04
C LYS A 532 9.08 -36.91 -3.38
N MET A 533 9.06 -36.32 -2.18
CA MET A 533 10.25 -35.90 -1.44
C MET A 533 10.86 -36.98 -0.56
N ALA A 534 10.17 -38.11 -0.37
CA ALA A 534 10.62 -39.20 0.52
C ALA A 534 11.99 -39.76 0.16
N ASP A 535 12.28 -39.88 -1.15
CA ASP A 535 13.56 -40.42 -1.65
C ASP A 535 14.73 -39.44 -1.48
N VAL A 536 14.44 -38.16 -1.28
CA VAL A 536 15.46 -37.10 -1.17
C VAL A 536 15.69 -36.69 0.29
N ALA A 537 14.67 -36.88 1.12
CA ALA A 537 14.73 -36.53 2.55
C ALA A 537 15.70 -37.42 3.32
N THR A 538 16.46 -36.82 4.24
CA THR A 538 17.36 -37.53 5.16
C THR A 538 16.97 -37.21 6.62
N LYS A 539 17.57 -37.91 7.60
CA LYS A 539 17.35 -37.59 9.02
C LYS A 539 17.78 -36.16 9.38
N ASP A 540 18.86 -35.67 8.76
CA ASP A 540 19.41 -34.34 9.03
C ASP A 540 18.76 -33.26 8.14
N ALA A 541 18.03 -33.65 7.10
CA ALA A 541 17.36 -32.78 6.12
C ALA A 541 15.97 -33.35 5.76
N PRO A 542 15.03 -33.37 6.72
CA PRO A 542 13.69 -33.93 6.50
C PRO A 542 12.85 -33.09 5.55
N ALA A 543 11.89 -33.73 4.88
CA ALA A 543 10.85 -33.04 4.16
C ALA A 543 9.81 -32.49 5.15
N GLU A 544 9.61 -31.17 5.19
CA GLU A 544 8.71 -30.52 6.11
C GLU A 544 7.65 -29.69 5.40
N VAL A 545 6.44 -29.69 5.95
CA VAL A 545 5.34 -28.83 5.51
C VAL A 545 5.03 -27.85 6.63
N HIS A 546 5.11 -26.56 6.33
CA HIS A 546 4.87 -25.48 7.30
C HIS A 546 3.62 -24.71 6.93
N GLU A 547 2.70 -24.58 7.87
CA GLU A 547 1.56 -23.67 7.75
C GLU A 547 1.87 -22.36 8.45
N ILE A 548 1.85 -21.26 7.69
CA ILE A 548 2.07 -19.91 8.20
C ILE A 548 0.79 -19.13 8.04
N LEU A 549 0.14 -18.81 9.16
CA LEU A 549 -1.04 -17.95 9.22
C LEU A 549 -0.64 -16.55 9.67
N SER A 550 -0.91 -15.56 8.84
CA SER A 550 -0.74 -14.15 9.21
C SER A 550 -2.04 -13.59 9.79
N MET A 551 -1.99 -13.16 11.04
CA MET A 551 -3.03 -12.34 11.67
C MET A 551 -2.71 -10.84 11.57
N GLN A 552 -1.73 -10.46 10.75
CA GLN A 552 -1.31 -9.08 10.58
C GLN A 552 -2.36 -8.29 9.78
N LEU A 553 -3.06 -7.41 10.46
CA LEU A 553 -4.08 -6.53 9.90
C LEU A 553 -3.75 -5.09 10.28
N ASN A 554 -3.42 -4.27 9.30
CA ASN A 554 -3.09 -2.88 9.55
C ASN A 554 -4.36 -2.00 9.57
N VAL A 555 -5.10 -1.97 8.48
CA VAL A 555 -6.33 -1.17 8.34
C VAL A 555 -7.54 -2.08 8.25
N GLY A 556 -8.68 -1.67 8.85
CA GLY A 556 -9.95 -2.39 8.78
C GLY A 556 -10.74 -2.06 7.51
N SER A 557 -11.75 -2.86 7.20
CA SER A 557 -12.75 -2.58 6.17
C SER A 557 -14.12 -2.56 6.83
N LEU A 558 -14.72 -1.37 6.93
CA LEU A 558 -16.08 -1.20 7.41
C LEU A 558 -17.05 -1.84 6.43
N LEU A 559 -17.85 -2.77 6.89
CA LEU A 559 -18.91 -3.38 6.10
C LEU A 559 -20.20 -2.61 6.34
N VAL A 560 -20.91 -2.28 5.26
CA VAL A 560 -22.12 -1.45 5.29
C VAL A 560 -23.22 -2.17 4.51
N ARG A 561 -24.39 -2.20 5.10
CA ARG A 561 -25.62 -2.77 4.52
C ARG A 561 -26.18 -1.90 3.39
N SER A 562 -27.14 -2.46 2.66
CA SER A 562 -27.90 -1.75 1.63
C SER A 562 -28.60 -0.48 2.18
N ASP A 563 -29.05 -0.50 3.44
CA ASP A 563 -29.69 0.62 4.12
C ASP A 563 -28.72 1.67 4.71
N GLY A 564 -27.41 1.48 4.54
CA GLY A 564 -26.35 2.36 5.03
C GLY A 564 -25.93 2.13 6.48
N ARG A 565 -26.45 1.12 7.17
CA ARG A 565 -26.05 0.77 8.54
C ARG A 565 -24.81 -0.10 8.56
N VAL A 566 -24.10 -0.08 9.67
CA VAL A 566 -22.91 -0.91 9.88
C VAL A 566 -23.29 -2.40 9.93
N ALA A 567 -22.49 -3.22 9.28
CA ALA A 567 -22.57 -4.67 9.39
C ALA A 567 -21.31 -5.21 10.09
N ALA A 568 -21.51 -6.09 11.06
CA ALA A 568 -20.42 -6.77 11.78
C ALA A 568 -20.73 -8.27 11.96
N PRO A 569 -19.70 -9.14 12.03
CA PRO A 569 -19.95 -10.59 12.13
C PRO A 569 -20.87 -11.02 13.27
N HIS A 570 -20.80 -10.34 14.42
CA HIS A 570 -21.62 -10.66 15.61
C HIS A 570 -23.12 -10.32 15.44
N HIS A 571 -23.50 -9.55 14.41
CA HIS A 571 -24.93 -9.21 14.16
C HIS A 571 -25.80 -10.42 13.78
N LEU A 572 -25.18 -11.55 13.45
CA LEU A 572 -25.89 -12.82 13.18
C LEU A 572 -26.08 -13.71 14.42
N CYS A 573 -25.51 -13.33 15.56
CA CYS A 573 -25.56 -14.15 16.78
C CYS A 573 -26.81 -13.81 17.62
N THR A 574 -27.53 -14.84 18.03
CA THR A 574 -28.71 -14.74 18.89
C THR A 574 -28.55 -15.48 20.22
N THR A 575 -27.52 -16.32 20.32
CA THR A 575 -27.23 -17.15 21.51
C THR A 575 -25.78 -17.05 21.93
N ALA A 576 -25.51 -17.38 23.21
CA ALA A 576 -24.15 -17.42 23.75
C ALA A 576 -23.27 -18.45 23.03
N ALA A 577 -23.83 -19.58 22.64
CA ALA A 577 -23.09 -20.60 21.90
C ALA A 577 -22.64 -20.11 20.53
N GLU A 578 -23.55 -19.50 19.75
CA GLU A 578 -23.20 -18.89 18.44
C GLU A 578 -22.14 -17.82 18.56
N LEU A 579 -22.26 -16.94 19.58
CA LEU A 579 -21.27 -15.88 19.83
C LEU A 579 -19.90 -16.47 20.20
N GLY A 580 -19.86 -17.51 21.05
CA GLY A 580 -18.61 -18.19 21.41
C GLY A 580 -17.92 -18.84 20.21
N ASP A 581 -18.68 -19.50 19.35
CA ASP A 581 -18.14 -20.08 18.10
C ASP A 581 -17.67 -19.02 17.13
N LEU A 582 -18.40 -17.90 17.00
CA LEU A 582 -17.97 -16.76 16.18
C LEU A 582 -16.66 -16.18 16.68
N VAL A 583 -16.50 -15.94 17.99
CA VAL A 583 -15.27 -15.36 18.56
C VAL A 583 -14.06 -16.24 18.28
N LYS A 584 -14.20 -17.58 18.41
CA LYS A 584 -13.14 -18.54 18.04
C LYS A 584 -12.76 -18.41 16.56
N ARG A 585 -13.77 -18.32 15.67
CA ARG A 585 -13.54 -18.15 14.23
C ARG A 585 -12.87 -16.82 13.90
N VAL A 586 -13.34 -15.70 14.42
CA VAL A 586 -12.76 -14.38 14.16
C VAL A 586 -11.29 -14.33 14.56
N ARG A 587 -10.88 -15.03 15.63
CA ARG A 587 -9.47 -15.14 16.04
C ARG A 587 -8.60 -15.97 15.12
N SER A 588 -9.18 -16.85 14.31
CA SER A 588 -8.48 -17.69 13.33
C SER A 588 -8.65 -17.22 11.88
N GLU A 589 -9.60 -16.33 11.61
CA GLU A 589 -9.89 -15.82 10.29
C GLU A 589 -9.63 -14.30 10.20
N PRO A 590 -8.44 -13.89 9.75
CA PRO A 590 -8.05 -12.48 9.75
C PRO A 590 -8.99 -11.59 8.94
N LEU A 591 -9.62 -12.09 7.88
CA LEU A 591 -10.55 -11.32 7.06
C LEU A 591 -11.88 -11.02 7.79
N LEU A 592 -12.33 -11.87 8.71
CA LEU A 592 -13.45 -11.56 9.60
C LEU A 592 -13.05 -10.53 10.66
N LEU A 593 -11.87 -10.68 11.25
CA LEU A 593 -11.35 -9.71 12.21
C LEU A 593 -11.18 -8.31 11.60
N LYS A 594 -10.92 -8.22 10.29
CA LYS A 594 -10.80 -6.96 9.56
C LYS A 594 -12.10 -6.12 9.58
N ALA A 595 -13.27 -6.74 9.77
CA ALA A 595 -14.55 -6.05 9.84
C ALA A 595 -14.74 -5.21 11.14
N TYR A 596 -13.96 -5.49 12.20
CA TYR A 596 -14.01 -4.70 13.44
C TYR A 596 -13.20 -3.42 13.29
N THR A 597 -13.79 -2.46 12.60
CA THR A 597 -13.27 -1.09 12.44
C THR A 597 -13.70 -0.19 13.60
N SER A 598 -13.22 1.05 13.61
CA SER A 598 -13.67 2.07 14.58
C SER A 598 -15.18 2.20 14.62
N GLN A 599 -15.86 2.29 13.47
CA GLN A 599 -17.31 2.44 13.40
C GLN A 599 -18.05 1.19 13.91
N ALA A 600 -17.55 -0.01 13.58
CA ALA A 600 -18.14 -1.25 14.10
C ALA A 600 -17.97 -1.39 15.63
N VAL A 601 -16.86 -0.88 16.18
CA VAL A 601 -16.60 -0.87 17.63
C VAL A 601 -17.48 0.17 18.33
N VAL A 602 -17.68 1.32 17.69
CA VAL A 602 -18.61 2.36 18.18
C VAL A 602 -20.04 1.85 18.17
N ASP A 603 -20.49 1.20 17.09
CA ASP A 603 -21.82 0.58 17.00
C ASP A 603 -22.01 -0.45 18.13
N LEU A 604 -21.03 -1.34 18.33
CA LEU A 604 -21.06 -2.30 19.44
C LEU A 604 -21.14 -1.61 20.82
N SER A 605 -20.37 -0.54 21.03
CA SER A 605 -20.40 0.24 22.27
C SER A 605 -21.76 0.92 22.49
N ASP A 606 -22.36 1.48 21.43
CA ASP A 606 -23.67 2.13 21.51
C ASP A 606 -24.79 1.16 21.85
N ARG A 607 -24.74 -0.08 21.33
CA ARG A 607 -25.65 -1.18 21.64
C ARG A 607 -25.55 -1.64 23.11
N LEU A 608 -24.44 -1.38 23.77
CA LEU A 608 -24.26 -1.66 25.19
C LEU A 608 -24.88 -0.59 26.11
N ARG A 609 -25.13 0.64 25.61
CA ARG A 609 -25.60 1.80 26.43
C ARG A 609 -27.04 1.72 26.95
N PRO A 610 -28.02 1.07 26.27
CA PRO A 610 -29.38 1.02 26.72
C PRO A 610 -29.50 0.48 28.15
N LYS A 611 -30.36 1.12 28.99
CA LYS A 611 -30.52 0.78 30.39
C LYS A 611 -30.84 -0.71 30.63
N PRO A 612 -31.75 -1.36 29.85
CA PRO A 612 -32.02 -2.79 30.04
C PRO A 612 -30.77 -3.68 29.82
N VAL A 613 -29.89 -3.28 28.90
CA VAL A 613 -28.63 -4.00 28.63
C VAL A 613 -27.68 -3.83 29.83
N GLN A 614 -27.53 -2.62 30.35
CA GLN A 614 -26.67 -2.31 31.50
C GLN A 614 -27.13 -3.05 32.76
N GLU A 615 -28.44 -3.14 33.00
CA GLU A 615 -28.98 -3.90 34.14
C GLU A 615 -28.66 -5.40 34.04
N ARG A 616 -28.72 -5.99 32.85
CA ARG A 616 -28.34 -7.40 32.64
C ARG A 616 -26.84 -7.63 32.78
N LEU A 617 -26.00 -6.73 32.22
CA LEU A 617 -24.54 -6.77 32.39
C LEU A 617 -24.15 -6.71 33.87
N ALA A 618 -24.76 -5.81 34.64
CA ALA A 618 -24.52 -5.69 36.07
C ALA A 618 -24.95 -6.96 36.84
N LYS A 619 -26.10 -7.56 36.49
CA LYS A 619 -26.57 -8.83 37.06
C LYS A 619 -25.59 -9.99 36.75
N ALA A 620 -25.06 -10.04 35.56
CA ALA A 620 -24.07 -11.03 35.13
C ALA A 620 -22.66 -10.74 35.65
N LYS A 621 -22.42 -9.59 36.31
CA LYS A 621 -21.10 -9.10 36.75
C LYS A 621 -20.07 -9.05 35.59
N ALA A 622 -20.53 -8.73 34.40
CA ALA A 622 -19.68 -8.56 33.23
C ALA A 622 -18.95 -7.21 33.30
N GLU A 623 -17.62 -7.23 33.35
CA GLU A 623 -16.78 -6.03 33.37
C GLU A 623 -16.41 -5.64 31.94
N ILE A 624 -17.07 -4.60 31.42
CA ILE A 624 -16.78 -4.00 30.11
C ILE A 624 -16.38 -2.55 30.33
N GLN A 625 -15.13 -2.21 30.01
CA GLN A 625 -14.64 -0.84 30.13
C GLN A 625 -15.23 0.04 29.01
N PRO A 626 -15.71 1.26 29.31
CA PRO A 626 -16.06 2.25 28.29
C PRO A 626 -14.86 2.61 27.40
N ILE A 627 -15.11 2.99 26.15
CA ILE A 627 -14.05 3.33 25.16
C ILE A 627 -13.09 4.40 25.71
N ASN A 628 -13.59 5.46 26.34
CA ASN A 628 -12.73 6.54 26.88
C ASN A 628 -11.82 6.09 28.03
N GLU A 629 -12.21 5.07 28.78
CA GLU A 629 -11.38 4.49 29.83
C GLU A 629 -10.37 3.49 29.24
N ALA A 630 -10.82 2.65 28.30
CA ALA A 630 -9.97 1.66 27.65
C ALA A 630 -8.84 2.32 26.84
N PHE A 631 -9.11 3.50 26.28
CA PHE A 631 -8.17 4.28 25.45
C PHE A 631 -7.88 5.67 26.04
N ALA A 632 -7.72 5.74 27.34
CA ALA A 632 -7.34 6.98 28.02
C ALA A 632 -5.99 7.54 27.51
N ASP A 633 -5.08 6.66 27.09
CA ASP A 633 -3.85 7.01 26.43
C ASP A 633 -4.03 7.01 24.89
N PRO A 634 -3.86 8.16 24.20
CA PRO A 634 -3.98 8.23 22.75
C PRO A 634 -3.03 7.29 21.98
N SER A 635 -1.88 6.96 22.55
CA SER A 635 -0.91 6.05 21.95
C SER A 635 -1.43 4.60 21.89
N ALA A 636 -2.33 4.24 22.78
CA ALA A 636 -2.98 2.93 22.78
C ALA A 636 -4.09 2.80 21.72
N LEU A 637 -4.56 3.92 21.15
CA LEU A 637 -5.65 3.92 20.16
C LEU A 637 -5.14 3.59 18.76
N THR A 638 -5.09 2.31 18.42
CA THR A 638 -4.63 1.78 17.12
C THR A 638 -5.68 0.88 16.49
N HIS A 639 -5.57 0.62 15.19
CA HIS A 639 -6.45 -0.36 14.51
C HIS A 639 -6.39 -1.76 15.15
N SER A 640 -5.25 -2.16 15.68
CA SER A 640 -5.09 -3.46 16.34
C SER A 640 -5.78 -3.48 17.70
N SER A 641 -5.56 -2.45 18.52
CA SER A 641 -6.13 -2.38 19.87
C SER A 641 -7.64 -2.23 19.89
N ILE A 642 -8.25 -1.52 18.92
CA ILE A 642 -9.72 -1.45 18.82
C ILE A 642 -10.33 -2.81 18.46
N ARG A 643 -9.67 -3.63 17.63
CA ARG A 643 -10.09 -5.01 17.36
C ARG A 643 -9.99 -5.89 18.58
N GLU A 644 -8.88 -5.76 19.31
CA GLU A 644 -8.70 -6.49 20.58
C GLU A 644 -9.74 -6.09 21.62
N TYR A 645 -10.06 -4.80 21.70
CA TYR A 645 -11.15 -4.30 22.56
C TYR A 645 -12.49 -4.94 22.15
N ALA A 646 -12.84 -4.95 20.85
CA ALA A 646 -14.06 -5.60 20.39
C ALA A 646 -14.11 -7.10 20.79
N MET A 647 -12.99 -7.81 20.63
CA MET A 647 -12.93 -9.23 21.03
C MET A 647 -13.10 -9.41 22.54
N LYS A 648 -12.53 -8.55 23.37
CA LYS A 648 -12.74 -8.56 24.83
C LYS A 648 -14.20 -8.31 25.22
N VAL A 649 -14.87 -7.38 24.54
CA VAL A 649 -16.30 -7.11 24.75
C VAL A 649 -17.13 -8.34 24.38
N LEU A 650 -16.88 -8.95 23.22
CA LEU A 650 -17.64 -10.15 22.78
C LEU A 650 -17.37 -11.37 23.67
N ASP A 651 -16.13 -11.54 24.18
CA ASP A 651 -15.81 -12.56 25.18
C ASP A 651 -16.58 -12.34 26.50
N ALA A 652 -16.63 -11.09 26.96
CA ALA A 652 -17.36 -10.75 28.17
C ALA A 652 -18.88 -11.00 28.01
N LEU A 653 -19.45 -10.67 26.84
CA LEU A 653 -20.85 -10.98 26.52
C LEU A 653 -21.09 -12.49 26.46
N HIS A 654 -20.22 -13.25 25.77
CA HIS A 654 -20.31 -14.72 25.71
C HIS A 654 -20.26 -15.34 27.12
N ALA A 655 -19.36 -14.87 27.98
CA ALA A 655 -19.18 -15.37 29.33
C ALA A 655 -20.43 -15.16 30.24
N THR A 656 -21.34 -14.24 29.89
CA THR A 656 -22.60 -14.07 30.64
C THR A 656 -23.55 -15.26 30.54
N GLY A 657 -23.48 -16.01 29.43
CA GLY A 657 -24.43 -17.09 29.13
C GLY A 657 -25.89 -16.65 28.96
N ASP A 658 -26.16 -15.33 28.83
CA ASP A 658 -27.51 -14.73 28.75
C ASP A 658 -27.90 -14.50 27.28
N ASP A 659 -28.63 -15.45 26.70
CA ASP A 659 -29.06 -15.40 25.29
C ASP A 659 -29.93 -14.16 24.98
N ASP A 660 -30.77 -13.74 25.93
CA ASP A 660 -31.56 -12.52 25.72
C ASP A 660 -30.68 -11.27 25.67
N LEU A 661 -29.65 -11.18 26.52
CA LEU A 661 -28.69 -10.10 26.46
C LEU A 661 -27.95 -10.08 25.13
N ILE A 662 -27.50 -11.27 24.66
CA ILE A 662 -26.81 -11.39 23.38
C ILE A 662 -27.71 -10.98 22.23
N LYS A 663 -28.97 -11.43 22.23
CA LYS A 663 -29.96 -11.00 21.25
C LYS A 663 -30.19 -9.48 21.28
N MET A 664 -30.24 -8.86 22.45
CA MET A 664 -30.40 -7.41 22.57
C MET A 664 -29.20 -6.61 22.05
N VAL A 665 -27.99 -7.14 22.16
CA VAL A 665 -26.75 -6.45 21.75
C VAL A 665 -26.35 -6.82 20.32
N CYS A 666 -26.42 -8.10 19.98
CA CYS A 666 -25.86 -8.64 18.73
C CYS A 666 -26.88 -8.72 17.60
N ALA A 667 -28.18 -8.96 17.88
CA ALA A 667 -29.14 -9.13 16.79
C ALA A 667 -29.20 -7.89 15.87
N GLN A 668 -29.30 -8.17 14.57
CA GLN A 668 -29.28 -7.14 13.52
C GLN A 668 -30.37 -6.09 13.70
N ASP A 669 -31.58 -6.51 14.13
CA ASP A 669 -32.76 -5.70 14.35
C ASP A 669 -33.08 -5.52 15.85
N ALA A 670 -32.05 -5.53 16.71
CA ALA A 670 -32.24 -5.36 18.14
C ALA A 670 -33.07 -4.11 18.44
N ALA A 671 -34.22 -4.29 19.06
CA ALA A 671 -35.12 -3.23 19.42
C ALA A 671 -34.43 -2.23 20.37
N GLY A 672 -34.24 -1.00 19.95
CA GLY A 672 -33.53 0.05 20.72
C GLY A 672 -32.14 0.40 20.22
N ALA A 673 -31.59 -0.31 19.26
CA ALA A 673 -30.43 0.15 18.53
C ALA A 673 -30.91 1.20 17.50
N ASP A 674 -30.96 2.47 17.92
CA ASP A 674 -30.97 3.64 16.99
C ASP A 674 -29.60 3.69 16.27
N SER A 675 -29.17 2.57 15.64
CA SER A 675 -27.97 2.58 14.79
C SER A 675 -28.32 3.42 13.58
N LYS A 676 -27.93 4.68 13.65
CA LYS A 676 -28.11 5.62 12.53
C LYS A 676 -27.36 5.10 11.34
N ALA A 677 -27.97 5.20 10.17
CA ALA A 677 -27.27 4.97 8.93
C ALA A 677 -26.00 5.85 8.88
N VAL A 678 -24.84 5.21 8.70
CA VAL A 678 -23.54 5.89 8.62
C VAL A 678 -23.32 6.39 7.19
N PHE A 679 -23.93 5.68 6.24
CA PHE A 679 -23.91 5.98 4.81
C PHE A 679 -25.34 6.09 4.27
N PRO A 680 -25.55 6.72 3.11
CA PRO A 680 -26.85 6.66 2.45
C PRO A 680 -27.13 5.22 2.00
N PRO A 681 -28.40 4.89 1.78
CA PRO A 681 -28.76 3.62 1.15
C PRO A 681 -28.03 3.47 -0.18
N PHE A 682 -27.65 2.22 -0.48
CA PHE A 682 -27.00 1.89 -1.75
C PHE A 682 -27.99 2.12 -2.91
N ASP A 683 -27.53 2.86 -3.91
CA ASP A 683 -28.25 3.09 -5.16
C ASP A 683 -27.26 3.10 -6.30
N ALA A 684 -27.10 1.94 -6.94
CA ALA A 684 -26.16 1.77 -8.05
C ALA A 684 -26.46 2.69 -9.25
N SER A 685 -27.73 3.05 -9.46
CA SER A 685 -28.14 3.94 -10.56
C SER A 685 -27.72 5.39 -10.35
N LYS A 686 -27.44 5.80 -9.10
CA LYS A 686 -27.13 7.19 -8.70
C LYS A 686 -25.73 7.35 -8.10
N LEU A 687 -24.84 6.42 -8.38
CA LEU A 687 -23.52 6.31 -7.76
C LEU A 687 -22.70 7.59 -7.80
N LEU A 688 -22.72 8.31 -8.94
CA LEU A 688 -21.89 9.50 -9.13
C LEU A 688 -22.54 10.80 -8.66
N THR A 689 -23.87 10.84 -8.59
CA THR A 689 -24.61 12.09 -8.35
C THR A 689 -25.09 12.22 -6.91
N VAL A 690 -25.84 11.24 -6.41
CA VAL A 690 -26.41 11.29 -5.05
C VAL A 690 -25.39 10.95 -3.98
N ASN A 691 -24.49 10.03 -4.27
CA ASN A 691 -23.50 9.52 -3.33
C ASN A 691 -22.15 10.23 -3.41
N ALA A 692 -21.99 11.25 -4.26
CA ALA A 692 -20.73 11.98 -4.45
C ALA A 692 -20.06 12.41 -3.14
N ARG A 693 -20.83 12.82 -2.12
CA ARG A 693 -20.35 13.21 -0.80
C ARG A 693 -19.69 12.07 0.00
N HIS A 694 -19.94 10.82 -0.37
CA HIS A 694 -19.42 9.64 0.31
C HIS A 694 -18.19 9.05 -0.37
N PHE A 695 -17.82 9.53 -1.56
CA PHE A 695 -16.61 9.14 -2.25
C PHE A 695 -15.36 9.78 -1.63
N MET A 696 -15.06 9.36 -0.42
CA MET A 696 -13.87 9.83 0.31
C MET A 696 -12.63 9.12 -0.20
N GLY A 697 -11.99 9.71 -1.23
CA GLY A 697 -10.88 9.10 -1.93
C GLY A 697 -11.34 8.31 -3.15
N MET A 698 -10.60 7.25 -3.51
CA MET A 698 -10.93 6.43 -4.67
C MET A 698 -11.96 5.35 -4.32
N THR A 699 -13.00 5.27 -5.13
CA THR A 699 -14.06 4.27 -5.01
C THR A 699 -14.02 3.29 -6.17
N LEU A 700 -14.08 2.00 -5.86
CA LEU A 700 -14.31 0.94 -6.84
C LEU A 700 -15.77 0.51 -6.79
N THR A 701 -16.39 0.37 -7.95
CA THR A 701 -17.69 -0.31 -8.07
C THR A 701 -17.50 -1.59 -8.83
N VAL A 702 -17.88 -2.72 -8.22
CA VAL A 702 -17.75 -4.02 -8.87
C VAL A 702 -19.07 -4.48 -9.42
N SER A 703 -19.06 -4.79 -10.71
CA SER A 703 -20.23 -5.23 -11.45
C SER A 703 -19.85 -6.26 -12.52
N THR A 704 -20.79 -7.06 -12.91
CA THR A 704 -20.65 -7.96 -14.08
C THR A 704 -20.69 -7.19 -15.40
N LYS A 705 -21.22 -5.95 -15.40
CA LYS A 705 -21.34 -5.06 -16.56
C LYS A 705 -20.86 -3.63 -16.23
N PRO A 706 -19.57 -3.43 -15.96
CA PRO A 706 -19.07 -2.15 -15.45
C PRO A 706 -19.26 -0.98 -16.43
N THR A 707 -19.17 -1.21 -17.75
CA THR A 707 -19.40 -0.15 -18.74
C THR A 707 -20.84 0.31 -18.78
N ALA A 708 -21.80 -0.61 -18.74
CA ALA A 708 -23.23 -0.27 -18.74
C ALA A 708 -23.65 0.48 -17.47
N GLN A 709 -23.03 0.16 -16.33
CA GLN A 709 -23.28 0.85 -15.07
C GLN A 709 -22.88 2.33 -15.15
N LEU A 710 -21.76 2.63 -15.82
CA LEU A 710 -21.27 4.00 -15.98
C LEU A 710 -21.98 4.78 -17.10
N GLU A 711 -22.51 4.12 -18.12
CA GLU A 711 -23.16 4.78 -19.26
C GLU A 711 -24.36 5.64 -18.83
N ALA A 712 -25.20 5.12 -17.92
CA ALA A 712 -26.35 5.86 -17.41
C ALA A 712 -25.96 7.13 -16.66
N THR A 713 -24.81 7.12 -16.01
CA THR A 713 -24.31 8.24 -15.19
C THR A 713 -23.45 9.21 -16.03
N ALA A 714 -22.87 8.72 -17.12
CA ALA A 714 -22.02 9.48 -18.02
C ALA A 714 -22.78 10.61 -18.71
N GLU A 715 -24.02 10.39 -19.11
CA GLU A 715 -24.86 11.38 -19.81
C GLU A 715 -25.04 12.66 -18.98
N GLU A 716 -25.24 12.54 -17.67
CA GLU A 716 -25.43 13.69 -16.80
C GLU A 716 -24.14 14.52 -16.64
N LEU A 717 -23.00 13.85 -16.38
CA LEU A 717 -21.72 14.54 -16.19
C LEU A 717 -21.17 15.14 -17.49
N VAL A 718 -21.14 14.36 -18.57
CA VAL A 718 -20.54 14.75 -19.85
C VAL A 718 -21.40 15.82 -20.55
N GLY A 719 -22.71 15.78 -20.38
CA GLY A 719 -23.63 16.78 -20.94
C GLY A 719 -23.40 18.19 -20.40
N GLU A 720 -22.82 18.33 -19.21
CA GLU A 720 -22.49 19.64 -18.62
C GLU A 720 -21.04 20.09 -18.93
N MET A 721 -20.23 19.27 -19.60
CA MET A 721 -18.83 19.56 -19.97
C MET A 721 -18.72 20.12 -21.39
N PRO A 722 -17.71 20.94 -21.70
CA PRO A 722 -17.34 21.28 -23.07
C PRO A 722 -17.03 20.00 -23.87
N THR A 723 -17.23 20.04 -25.20
CA THR A 723 -16.85 18.88 -26.02
C THR A 723 -15.32 18.66 -26.05
N LEU A 724 -14.87 17.45 -26.38
CA LEU A 724 -13.45 17.16 -26.53
C LEU A 724 -12.79 18.11 -27.58
N LYS A 725 -13.50 18.45 -28.66
CA LYS A 725 -13.04 19.39 -29.68
C LYS A 725 -12.87 20.82 -29.15
N ASP A 726 -13.77 21.26 -28.27
CA ASP A 726 -13.66 22.60 -27.67
C ASP A 726 -12.46 22.68 -26.76
N LEU A 727 -12.22 21.61 -25.94
CA LEU A 727 -11.05 21.51 -25.09
C LEU A 727 -9.75 21.44 -25.89
N SER A 728 -9.71 20.64 -26.98
CA SER A 728 -8.53 20.59 -27.87
C SER A 728 -8.18 21.98 -28.41
N ARG A 729 -9.19 22.68 -28.92
CA ARG A 729 -9.02 24.05 -29.46
C ARG A 729 -8.52 25.02 -28.39
N GLU A 730 -9.02 24.90 -27.17
CA GLU A 730 -8.58 25.76 -26.07
C GLU A 730 -7.12 25.47 -25.70
N VAL A 731 -6.72 24.19 -25.60
CA VAL A 731 -5.34 23.79 -25.33
C VAL A 731 -4.40 24.29 -26.42
N GLU A 732 -4.74 24.09 -27.69
CA GLU A 732 -3.94 24.59 -28.83
C GLU A 732 -3.78 26.11 -28.81
N LEU A 733 -4.85 26.87 -28.53
CA LEU A 733 -4.78 28.32 -28.39
C LEU A 733 -3.88 28.76 -27.25
N HIS A 734 -3.94 28.07 -26.11
CA HIS A 734 -3.10 28.35 -24.97
C HIS A 734 -1.63 28.03 -25.25
N GLU A 735 -1.35 26.88 -25.85
CA GLU A 735 0.02 26.50 -26.25
C GLU A 735 0.62 27.52 -27.26
N ALA A 736 -0.14 27.93 -28.25
CA ALA A 736 0.28 28.94 -29.20
C ALA A 736 0.54 30.31 -28.52
N GLN A 737 -0.24 30.69 -27.53
CA GLN A 737 0.01 31.89 -26.72
C GLN A 737 1.29 31.76 -25.90
N LEU A 738 1.49 30.63 -25.26
CA LEU A 738 2.67 30.33 -24.45
C LEU A 738 3.96 30.33 -25.28
N GLU A 739 3.93 29.70 -26.45
CA GLU A 739 5.04 29.73 -27.42
C GLU A 739 5.41 31.15 -27.81
N ARG A 740 4.43 32.01 -28.10
CA ARG A 740 4.68 33.43 -28.40
C ARG A 740 5.30 34.16 -27.23
N GLN A 741 4.85 33.90 -26.01
CA GLN A 741 5.44 34.50 -24.80
C GLN A 741 6.88 34.01 -24.60
N ILE A 742 7.15 32.71 -24.70
CA ILE A 742 8.49 32.13 -24.61
C ILE A 742 9.41 32.71 -25.68
N ALA A 743 8.94 32.83 -26.91
CA ALA A 743 9.70 33.43 -28.02
C ALA A 743 10.02 34.91 -27.76
N SER A 744 9.08 35.66 -27.15
CA SER A 744 9.34 37.06 -26.74
C SER A 744 10.40 37.15 -25.67
N ILE A 745 10.28 36.31 -24.60
CA ILE A 745 11.25 36.26 -23.51
C ILE A 745 12.62 35.83 -24.01
N ARG A 746 12.68 34.86 -24.92
CA ARG A 746 13.94 34.42 -25.52
C ARG A 746 14.63 35.59 -26.24
N LYS A 747 13.91 36.41 -27.01
CA LYS A 747 14.45 37.60 -27.67
C LYS A 747 14.93 38.65 -26.66
N GLU A 748 14.24 38.83 -25.53
CA GLU A 748 14.66 39.72 -24.45
C GLU A 748 15.93 39.22 -23.76
N VAL A 749 16.00 37.94 -23.44
CA VAL A 749 17.16 37.30 -22.81
C VAL A 749 18.35 37.27 -23.75
N GLU A 750 18.19 37.01 -25.06
CA GLU A 750 19.23 37.06 -26.04
C GLU A 750 19.86 38.48 -26.14
N LYS A 751 19.01 39.54 -26.10
CA LYS A 751 19.50 40.94 -26.05
C LYS A 751 20.25 41.26 -24.77
N ALA A 752 19.82 40.69 -23.61
CA ALA A 752 20.43 40.93 -22.31
C ALA A 752 21.72 40.12 -22.12
N ALA A 753 21.79 38.89 -22.62
CA ALA A 753 22.89 37.95 -22.40
C ALA A 753 24.17 38.30 -23.21
N LYS A 754 24.08 39.09 -24.29
CA LYS A 754 25.22 39.51 -25.15
C LYS A 754 26.23 38.36 -25.42
N GLY A 755 25.74 37.14 -25.66
CA GLY A 755 26.58 35.97 -25.99
C GLY A 755 27.27 35.30 -24.81
N SER A 756 26.79 35.45 -23.58
CA SER A 756 27.29 34.71 -22.43
C SER A 756 26.67 33.28 -22.34
N ASP A 757 27.43 32.29 -21.80
CA ASP A 757 27.03 30.91 -21.56
C ASP A 757 25.90 30.76 -20.52
N ARG A 758 25.27 31.84 -20.05
CA ARG A 758 24.24 31.87 -19.00
C ARG A 758 22.81 32.03 -19.57
N MET A 759 22.62 31.80 -20.84
CA MET A 759 21.32 32.01 -21.47
C MET A 759 20.21 31.19 -20.85
N ASP A 760 20.45 29.90 -20.54
CA ASP A 760 19.47 28.99 -19.94
C ASP A 760 19.12 29.40 -18.48
N GLU A 761 20.10 29.88 -17.70
CA GLU A 761 19.86 30.38 -16.36
C GLU A 761 19.00 31.66 -16.36
N LEU A 762 19.27 32.58 -17.27
CA LEU A 762 18.52 33.84 -17.43
C LEU A 762 17.10 33.57 -17.94
N MET A 763 16.93 32.63 -18.88
CA MET A 763 15.63 32.18 -19.35
C MET A 763 14.80 31.61 -18.19
N ALA A 764 15.38 30.65 -17.41
CA ALA A 764 14.71 30.03 -16.29
C ALA A 764 14.37 31.03 -15.17
N GLN A 765 15.23 32.05 -14.96
CA GLN A 765 14.98 33.13 -14.02
C GLN A 765 13.84 34.01 -14.49
N ARG A 766 13.83 34.42 -15.76
CA ARG A 766 12.81 35.31 -16.33
C ARG A 766 11.44 34.63 -16.41
N MET A 767 11.40 33.34 -16.75
CA MET A 767 10.15 32.54 -16.72
C MET A 767 9.59 32.44 -15.30
N ARG A 768 10.44 32.28 -14.27
CA ARG A 768 10.01 32.29 -12.86
C ARG A 768 9.49 33.66 -12.41
N GLU A 769 10.16 34.74 -12.79
CA GLU A 769 9.76 36.12 -12.44
C GLU A 769 8.40 36.51 -13.03
N LEU A 770 8.06 35.97 -14.19
CA LEU A 770 6.79 36.20 -14.88
C LEU A 770 5.71 35.17 -14.54
N ASP A 771 5.99 34.26 -13.60
CA ASP A 771 5.10 33.15 -13.20
C ASP A 771 4.58 32.33 -14.37
N ILE A 772 5.40 32.21 -15.41
CA ILE A 772 5.06 31.41 -16.59
C ILE A 772 5.25 29.94 -16.24
N SER A 773 4.17 29.33 -15.81
CA SER A 773 4.12 27.86 -15.72
C SER A 773 4.14 27.29 -17.15
N VAL A 774 5.07 26.38 -17.40
CA VAL A 774 5.08 25.60 -18.64
C VAL A 774 3.69 24.99 -18.84
N GLY A 775 3.08 25.14 -20.01
CA GLY A 775 1.68 24.85 -20.32
C GLY A 775 1.12 23.52 -19.81
N ALA A 776 1.98 22.51 -19.62
CA ALA A 776 1.63 21.21 -19.02
C ALA A 776 1.03 21.29 -17.60
N GLN A 777 1.25 22.38 -16.85
CA GLN A 777 0.76 22.55 -15.47
C GLN A 777 -0.56 23.37 -15.41
N THR A 778 -1.00 23.97 -16.51
CA THR A 778 -2.23 24.77 -16.56
C THR A 778 -3.46 23.88 -16.41
N ALA A 779 -4.42 24.31 -15.58
CA ALA A 779 -5.69 23.59 -15.41
C ALA A 779 -6.58 23.76 -16.66
N LEU A 780 -7.34 22.71 -16.97
CA LEU A 780 -8.36 22.78 -18.02
C LEU A 780 -9.54 23.66 -17.57
N LYS A 781 -10.19 24.32 -18.51
CA LYS A 781 -11.41 25.11 -18.26
C LYS A 781 -12.66 24.25 -18.44
N VAL A 782 -12.92 23.41 -17.46
CA VAL A 782 -14.18 22.66 -17.34
C VAL A 782 -14.93 23.11 -16.08
N PRO A 783 -16.25 22.98 -16.02
CA PRO A 783 -16.99 23.32 -14.81
C PRO A 783 -16.50 22.46 -13.65
N GLU A 784 -16.06 23.05 -12.54
CA GLU A 784 -15.43 22.32 -11.43
C GLU A 784 -16.37 21.28 -10.81
N HIS A 785 -17.69 21.51 -10.83
CA HIS A 785 -18.68 20.56 -10.32
C HIS A 785 -18.79 19.28 -11.16
N THR A 786 -18.28 19.25 -12.41
CA THR A 786 -18.21 18.03 -13.23
C THR A 786 -17.02 17.15 -12.86
N ILE A 787 -16.05 17.66 -12.09
CA ILE A 787 -14.93 16.85 -11.59
C ILE A 787 -15.37 16.09 -10.34
N VAL A 788 -15.59 14.80 -10.51
CA VAL A 788 -16.07 13.94 -9.43
C VAL A 788 -15.14 14.00 -8.22
N ASN A 789 -15.72 14.12 -7.05
CA ASN A 789 -15.01 14.27 -5.77
C ASN A 789 -14.22 15.59 -5.63
N SER A 790 -14.50 16.63 -6.46
CA SER A 790 -14.08 17.98 -6.15
C SER A 790 -14.98 18.57 -5.06
N ARG A 791 -14.54 19.63 -4.38
CA ARG A 791 -15.40 20.33 -3.41
C ARG A 791 -16.66 20.90 -4.06
N SER A 792 -16.54 21.45 -5.26
CA SER A 792 -17.65 21.98 -6.03
C SER A 792 -18.65 20.89 -6.42
N HIS A 793 -18.16 19.71 -6.81
CA HIS A 793 -18.98 18.55 -7.13
C HIS A 793 -19.81 18.11 -5.91
N VAL A 794 -19.17 17.87 -4.78
CA VAL A 794 -19.84 17.47 -3.55
C VAL A 794 -20.89 18.50 -3.13
N LYS A 795 -20.58 19.80 -3.21
CA LYS A 795 -21.51 20.88 -2.90
C LYS A 795 -22.71 20.89 -3.84
N HIS A 796 -22.47 20.80 -5.16
CA HIS A 796 -23.50 20.85 -6.20
C HIS A 796 -24.51 19.69 -6.05
N TYR A 797 -24.02 18.46 -5.95
CA TYR A 797 -24.87 17.27 -5.87
C TYR A 797 -25.52 17.09 -4.48
N SER A 798 -24.88 17.56 -3.41
CA SER A 798 -25.52 17.63 -2.09
C SER A 798 -26.70 18.59 -2.10
N ALA A 799 -26.58 19.75 -2.72
CA ALA A 799 -27.69 20.71 -2.89
C ALA A 799 -28.82 20.13 -3.75
N LYS A 800 -28.50 19.45 -4.86
CA LYS A 800 -29.49 18.71 -5.68
C LYS A 800 -30.24 17.63 -4.85
N ALA A 801 -29.57 17.01 -3.89
CA ALA A 801 -30.16 16.03 -2.97
C ALA A 801 -30.93 16.65 -1.79
N GLY A 802 -31.05 17.97 -1.74
CA GLY A 802 -31.80 18.70 -0.68
C GLY A 802 -31.05 18.84 0.64
N LEU A 803 -29.75 18.66 0.68
CA LEU A 803 -28.94 18.85 1.90
C LEU A 803 -28.63 20.32 2.13
N GLY A 804 -28.75 20.75 3.39
CA GLY A 804 -28.43 22.11 3.78
C GLY A 804 -26.93 22.40 3.80
N GLU A 805 -26.55 23.69 3.70
CA GLU A 805 -25.13 24.10 3.73
C GLU A 805 -24.40 23.64 5.01
N ALA A 806 -25.09 23.62 6.16
CA ALA A 806 -24.50 23.16 7.42
C ALA A 806 -24.14 21.66 7.41
N GLU A 807 -24.92 20.83 6.73
CA GLU A 807 -24.64 19.40 6.56
C GLU A 807 -23.44 19.18 5.63
N VAL A 808 -23.38 19.94 4.54
CA VAL A 808 -22.24 19.91 3.59
C VAL A 808 -20.96 20.38 4.28
N ASP A 809 -21.02 21.43 5.08
CA ASP A 809 -19.87 21.90 5.88
C ASP A 809 -19.41 20.85 6.90
N THR A 810 -20.32 20.07 7.45
CA THR A 810 -19.97 18.97 8.35
C THR A 810 -19.19 17.87 7.61
N VAL A 811 -19.61 17.54 6.39
CA VAL A 811 -18.88 16.60 5.52
C VAL A 811 -17.46 17.12 5.23
N PHE A 812 -17.32 18.39 4.87
CA PHE A 812 -16.00 18.99 4.58
C PHE A 812 -15.07 19.04 5.79
N LYS A 813 -15.61 19.15 7.00
CA LYS A 813 -14.81 19.09 8.23
C LYS A 813 -14.38 17.67 8.61
N ALA A 814 -15.18 16.67 8.23
CA ALA A 814 -14.92 15.26 8.54
C ALA A 814 -13.96 14.58 7.56
N VAL A 815 -13.76 15.15 6.36
CA VAL A 815 -12.94 14.55 5.29
C VAL A 815 -11.57 15.22 5.23
N ASP A 816 -10.51 14.41 5.10
CA ASP A 816 -9.16 14.93 4.85
C ASP A 816 -9.15 15.73 3.53
N PRO A 817 -8.69 16.99 3.53
CA PRO A 817 -8.63 17.82 2.33
C PRO A 817 -7.89 17.17 1.14
N SER A 818 -6.96 16.25 1.40
CA SER A 818 -6.22 15.52 0.36
C SER A 818 -7.08 14.57 -0.49
N PHE A 819 -8.29 14.23 -0.04
CA PHE A 819 -9.23 13.41 -0.81
C PHE A 819 -9.98 14.16 -1.88
N PHE A 820 -10.03 15.52 -1.79
CA PHE A 820 -10.71 16.30 -2.83
C PHE A 820 -9.83 16.43 -4.07
N ARG A 821 -10.43 16.10 -5.20
CA ARG A 821 -9.77 16.24 -6.50
C ARG A 821 -9.70 17.70 -6.94
N HIS A 822 -8.64 17.98 -7.67
CA HIS A 822 -8.43 19.27 -8.34
C HIS A 822 -8.74 19.16 -9.82
N MET A 823 -8.83 20.32 -10.47
CA MET A 823 -9.01 20.41 -11.92
C MET A 823 -7.91 19.65 -12.68
N PRO A 824 -8.24 18.86 -13.70
CA PRO A 824 -7.23 18.19 -14.51
C PRO A 824 -6.35 19.20 -15.25
N LYS A 825 -5.09 18.84 -15.42
CA LYS A 825 -4.10 19.66 -16.11
C LYS A 825 -4.10 19.37 -17.60
N GLN A 826 -3.60 20.31 -18.42
CA GLN A 826 -3.46 20.13 -19.87
C GLN A 826 -2.60 18.91 -20.24
N SER A 827 -1.58 18.57 -19.43
CA SER A 827 -0.79 17.34 -19.62
C SER A 827 -1.59 16.05 -19.50
N VAL A 828 -2.62 16.04 -18.63
CA VAL A 828 -3.56 14.92 -18.52
C VAL A 828 -4.46 14.86 -19.76
N PHE A 829 -4.94 16.03 -20.22
CA PHE A 829 -5.78 16.12 -21.40
C PHE A 829 -5.07 15.55 -22.64
N SER A 830 -3.82 15.95 -22.92
CA SER A 830 -3.07 15.47 -24.09
C SER A 830 -2.95 13.94 -24.09
N ARG A 831 -2.65 13.32 -22.93
CA ARG A 831 -2.59 11.85 -22.80
C ARG A 831 -3.95 11.18 -23.01
N VAL A 832 -5.03 11.79 -22.52
CA VAL A 832 -6.39 11.24 -22.65
C VAL A 832 -6.91 11.41 -24.08
N ALA A 833 -6.59 12.52 -24.77
CA ALA A 833 -6.99 12.77 -26.14
C ALA A 833 -6.44 11.71 -27.12
N ASP A 834 -5.23 11.22 -26.87
CA ASP A 834 -4.54 10.22 -27.72
C ASP A 834 -5.07 8.78 -27.54
N LEU A 835 -5.96 8.53 -26.56
CA LEU A 835 -6.49 7.18 -26.34
C LEU A 835 -7.43 6.76 -27.47
N VAL A 836 -7.33 5.51 -27.88
CA VAL A 836 -8.21 4.91 -28.91
C VAL A 836 -9.49 4.40 -28.27
N VAL A 837 -10.43 5.31 -28.02
CA VAL A 837 -11.74 5.04 -27.40
C VAL A 837 -12.70 6.17 -27.76
N ASP A 838 -14.01 5.93 -27.64
CA ASP A 838 -15.04 6.95 -27.85
C ASP A 838 -14.82 8.20 -26.95
N ASP A 839 -15.10 9.40 -27.49
CA ASP A 839 -14.89 10.67 -26.80
C ASP A 839 -15.61 10.76 -25.46
N ARG A 840 -16.74 10.08 -25.29
CA ARG A 840 -17.47 9.99 -24.02
C ARG A 840 -16.62 9.37 -22.91
N TRP A 841 -15.88 8.30 -23.19
CA TRP A 841 -14.99 7.66 -22.21
C TRP A 841 -13.78 8.54 -21.87
N LYS A 842 -13.27 9.30 -22.84
CA LYS A 842 -12.23 10.31 -22.63
C LYS A 842 -12.71 11.41 -21.67
N MET A 843 -13.91 11.92 -21.89
CA MET A 843 -14.52 12.95 -21.05
C MET A 843 -14.76 12.44 -19.62
N LEU A 844 -15.22 11.19 -19.45
CA LEU A 844 -15.34 10.56 -18.14
C LEU A 844 -13.99 10.46 -17.40
N LEU A 845 -12.92 10.10 -18.10
CA LEU A 845 -11.58 10.08 -17.49
C LEU A 845 -11.16 11.47 -16.99
N LEU A 846 -11.44 12.53 -17.76
CA LEU A 846 -11.18 13.91 -17.32
C LEU A 846 -12.02 14.28 -16.10
N ALA A 847 -13.27 13.83 -16.02
CA ALA A 847 -14.12 13.98 -14.83
C ALA A 847 -13.63 13.14 -13.63
N GLY A 848 -12.73 12.18 -13.84
CA GLY A 848 -12.18 11.31 -12.80
C GLY A 848 -12.88 9.96 -12.65
N VAL A 849 -13.56 9.53 -13.70
CA VAL A 849 -14.31 8.28 -13.76
C VAL A 849 -13.71 7.37 -14.83
N GLY A 850 -13.46 6.10 -14.47
CA GLY A 850 -12.92 5.12 -15.41
C GLY A 850 -13.63 3.77 -15.33
N ALA A 851 -13.45 2.94 -16.36
CA ALA A 851 -13.89 1.56 -16.38
C ALA A 851 -12.69 0.64 -16.65
N HIS A 852 -12.43 -0.30 -15.75
CA HIS A 852 -11.45 -1.37 -15.96
C HIS A 852 -12.19 -2.63 -16.40
N ALA A 853 -12.40 -2.76 -17.69
CA ALA A 853 -13.13 -3.85 -18.33
C ALA A 853 -12.36 -4.35 -19.57
N PRO A 854 -11.26 -5.11 -19.39
CA PRO A 854 -10.33 -5.49 -20.47
C PRO A 854 -11.00 -6.26 -21.61
N HIS A 855 -12.12 -6.92 -21.36
CA HIS A 855 -12.85 -7.69 -22.37
C HIS A 855 -14.04 -6.92 -23.00
N SER A 856 -14.26 -5.65 -22.64
CA SER A 856 -15.36 -4.86 -23.17
C SER A 856 -14.95 -4.08 -24.43
N ALA A 857 -15.63 -4.32 -25.53
CA ALA A 857 -15.43 -3.55 -26.78
C ALA A 857 -15.74 -2.06 -26.65
N ALA A 858 -16.54 -1.66 -25.67
CA ALA A 858 -16.86 -0.25 -25.42
C ALA A 858 -15.63 0.58 -25.01
N VAL A 859 -14.69 -0.02 -24.30
CA VAL A 859 -13.47 0.64 -23.79
C VAL A 859 -12.18 0.09 -24.42
N ASN A 860 -12.26 -1.03 -25.14
CA ASN A 860 -11.14 -1.63 -25.89
C ASN A 860 -11.60 -1.98 -27.30
N PRO A 861 -11.89 -0.97 -28.15
CA PRO A 861 -12.34 -1.22 -29.51
C PRO A 861 -11.24 -1.94 -30.29
N GLN A 862 -11.63 -2.97 -31.05
CA GLN A 862 -10.73 -3.78 -31.88
C GLN A 862 -9.54 -4.40 -31.11
N GLY A 863 -9.71 -4.63 -29.78
CA GLY A 863 -8.63 -5.19 -28.96
C GLY A 863 -7.56 -4.19 -28.51
N ASN A 864 -7.72 -2.89 -28.82
CA ASN A 864 -6.79 -1.86 -28.37
C ASN A 864 -6.91 -1.63 -26.87
N THR A 865 -5.85 -1.91 -26.12
CA THR A 865 -5.81 -1.85 -24.66
C THR A 865 -5.32 -0.50 -24.10
N SER A 866 -5.11 0.51 -24.94
CA SER A 866 -4.57 1.82 -24.50
C SER A 866 -5.38 2.47 -23.39
N TYR A 867 -6.71 2.43 -23.49
CA TYR A 867 -7.61 2.93 -22.45
C TYR A 867 -7.49 2.15 -21.14
N THR A 868 -7.56 0.82 -21.19
CA THR A 868 -7.47 -0.03 -20.00
C THR A 868 -6.10 0.09 -19.30
N ASN A 869 -5.02 0.21 -20.06
CA ASN A 869 -3.67 0.44 -19.52
C ASN A 869 -3.57 1.82 -18.86
N TYR A 870 -4.14 2.86 -19.48
CA TYR A 870 -4.20 4.19 -18.89
C TYR A 870 -5.00 4.19 -17.59
N VAL A 871 -6.20 3.57 -17.56
CA VAL A 871 -7.01 3.44 -16.36
C VAL A 871 -6.24 2.71 -15.26
N SER A 872 -5.53 1.63 -15.59
CA SER A 872 -4.70 0.88 -14.64
C SER A 872 -3.61 1.75 -14.01
N GLU A 873 -2.90 2.56 -14.81
CA GLU A 873 -1.90 3.50 -14.33
C GLU A 873 -2.51 4.56 -13.38
N GLN A 874 -3.67 5.14 -13.78
CA GLN A 874 -4.35 6.14 -12.96
C GLN A 874 -4.88 5.56 -11.64
N LEU A 875 -5.36 4.31 -11.66
CA LEU A 875 -5.78 3.59 -10.45
C LEU A 875 -4.62 3.40 -9.46
N GLU A 876 -3.44 3.00 -9.94
CA GLU A 876 -2.26 2.83 -9.09
C GLU A 876 -1.80 4.13 -8.44
N ARG A 877 -1.96 5.24 -9.16
CA ARG A 877 -1.61 6.57 -8.68
C ARG A 877 -2.67 7.21 -7.78
N GLY A 878 -3.88 6.62 -7.71
CA GLY A 878 -5.01 7.21 -7.00
C GLY A 878 -5.59 8.45 -7.69
N GLU A 879 -5.42 8.55 -9.01
CA GLU A 879 -5.83 9.72 -9.81
C GLU A 879 -7.30 9.66 -10.27
N LEU A 880 -7.99 8.53 -10.08
CA LEU A 880 -9.42 8.39 -10.34
C LEU A 880 -10.23 8.56 -9.06
N ALA A 881 -11.41 9.17 -9.16
CA ALA A 881 -12.38 9.23 -8.07
C ALA A 881 -13.20 7.94 -7.99
N VAL A 882 -13.68 7.47 -9.15
CA VAL A 882 -14.50 6.25 -9.27
C VAL A 882 -13.99 5.39 -10.42
N CYS A 883 -13.93 4.09 -10.21
CA CYS A 883 -13.67 3.13 -11.27
C CYS A 883 -14.60 1.94 -11.18
N ALA A 884 -15.31 1.65 -12.28
CA ALA A 884 -16.07 0.42 -12.42
C ALA A 884 -15.14 -0.71 -12.88
N VAL A 885 -15.19 -1.85 -12.16
CA VAL A 885 -14.26 -2.97 -12.36
C VAL A 885 -15.00 -4.31 -12.48
N THR A 886 -14.39 -5.26 -13.17
CA THR A 886 -14.83 -6.66 -13.23
C THR A 886 -14.16 -7.49 -12.13
N LYS A 887 -14.56 -8.79 -12.05
CA LYS A 887 -13.94 -9.77 -11.14
C LYS A 887 -12.41 -9.88 -11.29
N ASP A 888 -11.88 -9.65 -12.48
CA ASP A 888 -10.45 -9.76 -12.75
C ASP A 888 -9.62 -8.80 -11.89
N PHE A 889 -10.24 -7.70 -11.46
CA PHE A 889 -9.62 -6.74 -10.55
C PHE A 889 -9.52 -7.25 -9.10
N THR A 890 -10.23 -8.33 -8.75
CA THR A 890 -10.20 -8.95 -7.41
C THR A 890 -8.79 -9.42 -7.04
N TYR A 891 -7.98 -9.77 -8.05
CA TYR A 891 -6.67 -10.35 -7.86
C TYR A 891 -5.56 -9.41 -8.34
N GLY A 892 -4.53 -9.25 -7.54
CA GLY A 892 -3.30 -8.56 -7.91
C GLY A 892 -3.29 -7.03 -7.94
N ALA A 893 -4.44 -6.35 -7.85
CA ALA A 893 -4.46 -4.89 -7.89
C ALA A 893 -3.94 -4.26 -6.59
N ASN A 894 -2.94 -3.38 -6.71
CA ASN A 894 -2.41 -2.61 -5.58
C ASN A 894 -2.76 -1.13 -5.74
N VAL A 895 -3.98 -0.77 -5.35
CA VAL A 895 -4.54 0.57 -5.56
C VAL A 895 -4.92 1.23 -4.24
N PRO A 896 -4.84 2.56 -4.12
CA PRO A 896 -5.17 3.31 -2.90
C PRO A 896 -6.70 3.49 -2.75
N CYS A 897 -7.44 2.38 -2.79
CA CYS A 897 -8.89 2.38 -2.73
C CYS A 897 -9.39 2.57 -1.29
N THR A 898 -10.32 3.49 -1.10
CA THR A 898 -10.97 3.75 0.20
C THR A 898 -12.36 3.15 0.31
N SER A 899 -13.06 2.98 -0.82
CA SER A 899 -14.43 2.48 -0.84
C SER A 899 -14.63 1.45 -1.94
N VAL A 900 -15.47 0.47 -1.66
CA VAL A 900 -15.93 -0.54 -2.60
C VAL A 900 -17.45 -0.62 -2.53
N LEU A 901 -18.10 -0.58 -3.68
CA LEU A 901 -19.53 -0.78 -3.85
C LEU A 901 -19.75 -2.10 -4.60
N ILE A 902 -20.50 -3.02 -4.00
CA ILE A 902 -20.69 -4.38 -4.50
C ILE A 902 -22.13 -4.56 -4.90
N ASP A 903 -22.39 -4.76 -6.21
CA ASP A 903 -23.73 -4.97 -6.73
C ASP A 903 -24.29 -6.36 -6.38
N GLU A 904 -25.61 -6.50 -6.40
CA GLU A 904 -26.33 -7.75 -6.12
C GLU A 904 -25.93 -8.86 -7.10
N ASN A 905 -25.78 -8.52 -8.37
CA ASN A 905 -25.46 -9.48 -9.40
C ASN A 905 -24.04 -10.07 -9.20
N PHE A 906 -23.07 -9.24 -8.82
CA PHE A 906 -21.74 -9.74 -8.50
C PHE A 906 -21.75 -10.60 -7.24
N SER A 907 -22.41 -10.14 -6.16
CA SER A 907 -22.40 -10.83 -4.87
C SER A 907 -23.12 -12.18 -4.90
N SER A 908 -24.16 -12.31 -5.71
CA SER A 908 -24.91 -13.58 -5.87
C SER A 908 -24.12 -14.62 -6.66
N ASN A 909 -23.34 -14.20 -7.66
CA ASN A 909 -22.63 -15.11 -8.57
C ASN A 909 -21.22 -15.53 -8.10
N HIS A 910 -20.70 -14.99 -6.99
CA HIS A 910 -19.35 -15.29 -6.50
C HIS A 910 -19.35 -15.88 -5.09
N SER A 911 -18.28 -16.61 -4.77
CA SER A 911 -18.08 -17.23 -3.46
C SER A 911 -17.82 -16.18 -2.35
N ALA A 912 -18.01 -16.59 -1.09
CA ALA A 912 -17.63 -15.77 0.06
C ALA A 912 -16.12 -15.42 0.05
N ASN A 913 -15.26 -16.30 -0.45
CA ASN A 913 -13.83 -16.05 -0.52
C ASN A 913 -13.47 -15.01 -1.57
N THR A 914 -14.12 -15.00 -2.74
CA THR A 914 -13.97 -13.97 -3.75
C THR A 914 -14.42 -12.60 -3.22
N LEU A 915 -15.55 -12.52 -2.52
CA LEU A 915 -16.00 -11.30 -1.85
C LEU A 915 -15.01 -10.83 -0.79
N ARG A 916 -14.49 -11.73 0.06
CA ARG A 916 -13.46 -11.42 1.07
C ARG A 916 -12.17 -10.89 0.44
N GLN A 917 -11.73 -11.47 -0.64
CA GLN A 917 -10.55 -11.01 -1.38
C GLN A 917 -10.77 -9.61 -1.98
N PHE A 918 -11.97 -9.35 -2.54
CA PHE A 918 -12.31 -8.05 -3.09
C PHE A 918 -12.38 -6.97 -2.00
N ILE A 919 -13.07 -7.23 -0.89
CA ILE A 919 -13.08 -6.36 0.30
C ILE A 919 -11.66 -6.13 0.82
N GLY A 920 -10.80 -7.13 0.73
CA GLY A 920 -9.38 -7.03 1.09
C GLY A 920 -8.58 -6.00 0.28
N ARG A 921 -9.08 -5.55 -0.88
CA ARG A 921 -8.46 -4.50 -1.70
C ARG A 921 -8.63 -3.11 -1.11
N VAL A 922 -9.66 -2.92 -0.29
CA VAL A 922 -9.95 -1.64 0.38
C VAL A 922 -9.00 -1.45 1.55
N ALA A 923 -8.62 -0.21 1.79
CA ALA A 923 -7.84 0.20 2.96
C ALA A 923 -6.47 -0.49 3.07
N ARG A 924 -5.65 -0.37 2.04
CA ARG A 924 -4.28 -0.86 2.06
C ARG A 924 -3.35 0.06 2.85
N THR A 925 -2.48 -0.54 3.63
CA THR A 925 -1.51 0.15 4.47
C THR A 925 -0.62 1.09 3.67
N GLY A 926 -0.53 2.34 4.11
CA GLY A 926 0.27 3.36 3.43
C GLY A 926 -0.38 3.94 2.17
N LEU A 927 -1.51 3.38 1.69
CA LEU A 927 -2.26 3.89 0.54
C LEU A 927 -3.60 4.51 0.96
N ALA A 928 -4.27 3.91 1.95
CA ALA A 928 -5.52 4.43 2.49
C ALA A 928 -5.54 4.29 4.01
N SER A 929 -6.20 5.21 4.69
CA SER A 929 -6.28 5.27 6.16
C SER A 929 -7.53 4.62 6.73
N PHE A 930 -8.55 4.39 5.90
CA PHE A 930 -9.77 3.69 6.26
C PHE A 930 -10.33 2.98 5.01
N GLY A 931 -11.28 2.08 5.19
CA GLY A 931 -11.93 1.39 4.11
C GLY A 931 -13.38 1.08 4.39
N VAL A 932 -14.20 1.17 3.34
CA VAL A 932 -15.63 0.89 3.37
C VAL A 932 -15.99 -0.08 2.26
N ALA A 933 -16.78 -1.10 2.57
CA ALA A 933 -17.42 -1.97 1.60
C ALA A 933 -18.93 -1.95 1.83
N GLN A 934 -19.67 -1.37 0.90
CA GLN A 934 -21.13 -1.31 0.93
C GLN A 934 -21.72 -2.32 -0.06
N PHE A 935 -22.79 -2.99 0.36
CA PHE A 935 -23.47 -4.02 -0.41
C PHE A 935 -24.84 -3.55 -0.85
N GLU A 936 -25.20 -3.86 -2.08
CA GLU A 936 -26.57 -3.66 -2.59
C GLU A 936 -27.52 -4.70 -1.98
N ASP A 937 -27.04 -5.93 -1.77
CA ASP A 937 -27.78 -7.05 -1.19
C ASP A 937 -27.18 -7.50 0.14
N ASP A 938 -28.01 -7.46 1.20
CA ASP A 938 -27.61 -7.88 2.54
C ASP A 938 -27.39 -9.40 2.68
N THR A 939 -27.91 -10.22 1.77
CA THR A 939 -27.68 -11.67 1.78
C THR A 939 -26.19 -12.01 1.58
N ALA A 940 -25.47 -11.16 0.86
CA ALA A 940 -24.03 -11.26 0.71
C ALA A 940 -23.27 -11.16 2.05
N LEU A 941 -23.75 -10.33 2.97
CA LEU A 941 -23.17 -10.22 4.32
C LEU A 941 -23.39 -11.50 5.14
N HIS A 942 -24.56 -12.12 5.03
CA HIS A 942 -24.80 -13.42 5.63
C HIS A 942 -23.82 -14.48 5.11
N LYS A 943 -23.62 -14.54 3.78
CA LYS A 943 -22.66 -15.43 3.13
C LYS A 943 -21.22 -15.21 3.64
N LEU A 944 -20.83 -13.93 3.87
CA LEU A 944 -19.50 -13.59 4.40
C LEU A 944 -19.29 -14.02 5.85
N PHE A 945 -20.33 -13.88 6.70
CA PHE A 945 -20.23 -14.11 8.14
C PHE A 945 -20.53 -15.56 8.56
N MET A 946 -21.25 -16.30 7.75
CA MET A 946 -21.52 -17.72 8.01
C MET A 946 -20.25 -18.57 7.82
N ARG A 947 -20.28 -19.80 8.34
CA ARG A 947 -19.21 -20.77 8.13
C ARG A 947 -19.11 -21.08 6.64
N ASN A 948 -17.93 -20.91 6.08
CA ASN A 948 -17.67 -21.20 4.69
C ASN A 948 -17.36 -22.69 4.53
N ASP A 949 -18.10 -23.40 3.65
CA ASP A 949 -17.86 -24.81 3.32
C ASP A 949 -16.57 -25.02 2.53
N ASN A 950 -15.87 -23.92 2.20
CA ASN A 950 -14.60 -23.91 1.46
C ASN A 950 -14.67 -24.72 0.16
N LEU A 951 -15.65 -24.35 -0.68
CA LEU A 951 -15.88 -25.01 -1.97
C LEU A 951 -14.62 -25.05 -2.86
N GLU A 952 -13.83 -24.00 -2.82
CA GLU A 952 -12.54 -23.91 -3.55
C GLU A 952 -11.60 -25.04 -3.12
N ALA A 953 -11.51 -25.31 -1.81
CA ALA A 953 -10.68 -26.41 -1.31
C ALA A 953 -11.21 -27.77 -1.80
N ALA A 954 -12.53 -27.98 -1.76
CA ALA A 954 -13.12 -29.23 -2.21
C ALA A 954 -12.85 -29.48 -3.71
N VAL A 955 -12.93 -28.43 -4.54
CA VAL A 955 -12.62 -28.52 -5.97
C VAL A 955 -11.15 -28.81 -6.21
N MET A 956 -10.26 -28.11 -5.53
CA MET A 956 -8.80 -28.31 -5.67
C MET A 956 -8.42 -29.74 -5.22
N GLU A 957 -8.97 -30.20 -4.12
CA GLU A 957 -8.71 -31.56 -3.58
C GLU A 957 -9.22 -32.64 -4.53
N ALA A 958 -10.47 -32.52 -5.02
CA ALA A 958 -11.03 -33.47 -5.97
C ALA A 958 -10.23 -33.50 -7.29
N THR A 959 -9.78 -32.33 -7.78
CA THR A 959 -8.96 -32.21 -8.99
C THR A 959 -7.59 -32.84 -8.78
N ALA A 960 -6.95 -32.60 -7.64
CA ALA A 960 -5.65 -33.18 -7.30
C ALA A 960 -5.71 -34.71 -7.21
N ALA A 961 -6.71 -35.23 -6.51
CA ALA A 961 -6.92 -36.67 -6.41
C ALA A 961 -7.11 -37.32 -7.81
N ALA A 962 -7.95 -36.73 -8.66
CA ALA A 962 -8.18 -37.20 -10.01
C ALA A 962 -6.93 -37.17 -10.90
N GLN A 963 -6.10 -36.12 -10.84
CA GLN A 963 -4.85 -36.04 -11.60
C GLN A 963 -3.83 -37.06 -11.12
N ILE A 964 -3.70 -37.28 -9.81
CA ILE A 964 -2.79 -38.27 -9.22
C ILE A 964 -3.18 -39.69 -9.69
N GLU A 965 -4.50 -40.03 -9.67
CA GLU A 965 -4.97 -41.31 -10.11
C GLU A 965 -4.72 -41.54 -11.61
N ARG A 966 -4.99 -40.55 -12.45
CA ARG A 966 -4.66 -40.61 -13.88
C ARG A 966 -3.18 -40.84 -14.14
N THR A 967 -2.33 -40.16 -13.38
CA THR A 967 -0.86 -40.31 -13.50
C THR A 967 -0.42 -41.73 -13.11
N LYS A 968 -0.98 -42.29 -12.04
CA LYS A 968 -0.72 -43.67 -11.62
C LYS A 968 -1.21 -44.68 -12.68
N ALA A 969 -2.40 -44.48 -13.23
CA ALA A 969 -2.95 -45.35 -14.28
C ALA A 969 -2.14 -45.30 -15.58
N ALA A 970 -1.56 -44.16 -15.94
CA ALA A 970 -0.69 -44.00 -17.09
C ALA A 970 0.71 -44.61 -16.89
N ALA A 971 1.15 -44.77 -15.65
CA ALA A 971 2.46 -45.36 -15.29
C ALA A 971 2.37 -46.90 -15.08
N ALA A 972 1.18 -47.43 -14.81
CA ALA A 972 0.88 -48.87 -14.74
C ALA A 972 0.59 -49.45 -16.13
#